data_de636a601638e6ce4743dd65b6c1d6a4
#
_entry.id   de636a601638e6ce4743dd65b6c1d6a4
#
_cell.length_a   1.000
_cell.length_b   1.000
_cell.length_c   1.000
_cell.angle_alpha   90.00
_cell.angle_beta   90.00
_cell.angle_gamma   90.00
#
_symmetry.space_group_name_H-M   'P 1'
#
loop_
_entity.id
_entity.type
_entity.pdbx_description
1 polymer ?
#
loop_
_entity_poly.entity_id
_entity_poly.type
_entity_poly.pdbx_seq_one_letter_code
_entity_poly.pdbx_strand_id
1 'polypeptide(L)'
;MSAFEGVVVSDPGLQSQFTQVELRSLKSKFSSIKTKSGHVTVSDLPPVLAKLKGVSGLYTEDDLRAALEDSYPDPTHEIDFESFLMEFLNFAGRASASTKGSGYRRASSILRQTVTTHFRTISESEKASYVAHINNYLGNDPFLKKYLPLDPKTNQLFELVKGGVLLCKLINVAVPGTIDERAINTKKDLNPWEINENHTLCLNSAKAIGCTVVNIGTQDLVEGRPHLIMGLISQMIKIQLLADLNLKKTPQLVELLGDDNDVGELMSLPPEKVLLKWMNFQLKKSGYTKEVTNFSTDLKDGEAYAHLLNVLAPEHSTTSTLETTDPTQRAKLIIDQAEKLDCKKYISPKDIVDGSTNLNLTFVAQIFQQRNGLTVDNEKISLTTVLDDDTQTSREERCFRLWINSLGTATYVNNLFEDVRSGWVLLEVLDKVSPGSVNWKRASKPPIKMPFKKVENCNQVIDVGKGLKFSLVNVAGSDFVQGNKKLILAFLWQLMRFTMLQLLRNLRSFSQGKEITDADILNWANQKVKSSGKSSHIDSFKDRSLSNGKFFLELLSAVQPRVVNWKVVTSGETDEDKKLNATYIISVARKLGCSIFLLPEDIIEVNQKMILTLTASIMYWSLQHKPAQLQSLQTIEETETHKPVQLQSLQTVEETETPDASVPKPDASPSEPDASLSAPAASVSAPDALSSSPAALPSVSEEGDSLPDELSNLSVEDDALVTAASPQATTDELGLSEQEDTTEK
;
A
#
# COMPACT_ATOMS: atom_id res chain seq x y z
N MET A 1 14.46 -21.90 -7.56
CA MET A 1 14.99 -20.89 -8.50
C MET A 1 13.93 -20.22 -9.39
N SER A 2 12.67 -20.66 -9.43
CA SER A 2 11.67 -20.17 -10.41
C SER A 2 10.79 -19.01 -9.98
N ALA A 3 10.94 -18.48 -8.77
CA ALA A 3 10.02 -17.43 -8.25
C ALA A 3 10.37 -15.99 -8.68
N PHE A 4 11.52 -15.78 -9.33
CA PHE A 4 12.03 -14.46 -9.67
C PHE A 4 12.21 -14.20 -11.17
N GLU A 5 12.02 -15.21 -12.01
CA GLU A 5 12.04 -14.99 -13.45
C GLU A 5 10.74 -14.35 -13.90
N GLY A 6 10.83 -13.16 -14.51
CA GLY A 6 9.72 -12.52 -15.22
C GLY A 6 9.29 -13.41 -16.39
N VAL A 7 8.01 -13.29 -16.78
CA VAL A 7 7.56 -13.88 -18.05
C VAL A 7 8.17 -13.04 -19.18
N VAL A 8 9.05 -13.66 -19.95
CA VAL A 8 9.67 -13.06 -21.12
C VAL A 8 8.82 -13.38 -22.34
N VAL A 9 8.58 -12.37 -23.17
CA VAL A 9 7.93 -12.42 -24.47
C VAL A 9 8.99 -11.97 -25.48
N SER A 10 9.15 -12.69 -26.59
CA SER A 10 10.24 -12.44 -27.55
C SER A 10 10.09 -11.11 -28.27
N ASP A 11 8.84 -10.69 -28.53
CA ASP A 11 8.54 -9.37 -29.09
C ASP A 11 8.51 -8.30 -27.97
N PRO A 12 9.48 -7.36 -27.96
CA PRO A 12 9.51 -6.27 -26.98
C PRO A 12 8.28 -5.35 -27.06
N GLY A 13 7.71 -5.17 -28.27
CA GLY A 13 6.48 -4.41 -28.49
C GLY A 13 5.29 -5.07 -27.80
N LEU A 14 5.14 -6.37 -27.96
CA LEU A 14 4.10 -7.17 -27.31
C LEU A 14 4.32 -7.24 -25.80
N GLN A 15 5.54 -7.49 -25.34
CA GLN A 15 5.88 -7.51 -23.93
C GLN A 15 5.54 -6.19 -23.23
N SER A 16 5.78 -5.07 -23.91
CA SER A 16 5.49 -3.73 -23.37
C SER A 16 4.00 -3.47 -23.19
N GLN A 17 3.10 -4.25 -23.83
CA GLN A 17 1.63 -4.13 -23.73
C GLN A 17 1.09 -4.61 -22.37
N PHE A 18 1.86 -5.34 -21.60
CA PHE A 18 1.41 -5.98 -20.36
C PHE A 18 2.36 -5.67 -19.20
N THR A 19 1.81 -5.56 -17.99
CA THR A 19 2.62 -5.62 -16.76
C THR A 19 3.05 -7.06 -16.49
N GLN A 20 4.12 -7.26 -15.72
CA GLN A 20 4.58 -8.60 -15.35
C GLN A 20 3.53 -9.39 -14.54
N VAL A 21 2.68 -8.69 -13.79
CA VAL A 21 1.56 -9.32 -13.06
C VAL A 21 0.52 -9.88 -14.03
N GLU A 22 0.18 -9.10 -15.06
CA GLU A 22 -0.74 -9.52 -16.13
C GLU A 22 -0.16 -10.66 -16.95
N LEU A 23 1.12 -10.58 -17.36
CA LEU A 23 1.80 -11.65 -18.09
C LEU A 23 1.80 -12.96 -17.30
N ARG A 24 2.09 -12.94 -16.00
CA ARG A 24 2.02 -14.13 -15.14
C ARG A 24 0.61 -14.69 -15.05
N SER A 25 -0.39 -13.82 -14.89
CA SER A 25 -1.80 -14.24 -14.84
C SER A 25 -2.25 -14.86 -16.17
N LEU A 26 -1.91 -14.23 -17.30
CA LEU A 26 -2.23 -14.73 -18.65
C LEU A 26 -1.46 -16.02 -18.95
N LYS A 27 -0.17 -16.11 -18.57
CA LYS A 27 0.65 -17.33 -18.72
C LYS A 27 0.07 -18.49 -17.92
N SER A 28 -0.38 -18.25 -16.69
CA SER A 28 -1.04 -19.26 -15.85
C SER A 28 -2.32 -19.78 -16.50
N LYS A 29 -3.16 -18.87 -17.02
CA LYS A 29 -4.41 -19.25 -17.72
C LYS A 29 -4.13 -19.99 -19.01
N PHE A 30 -3.18 -19.53 -19.82
CA PHE A 30 -2.73 -20.22 -21.02
C PHE A 30 -2.18 -21.62 -20.70
N SER A 31 -1.40 -21.74 -19.64
CA SER A 31 -0.87 -23.04 -19.24
C SER A 31 -1.95 -24.00 -18.70
N SER A 32 -3.06 -23.48 -18.16
CA SER A 32 -4.18 -24.26 -17.64
C SER A 32 -5.02 -24.94 -18.73
N ILE A 33 -4.93 -24.47 -19.98
CA ILE A 33 -5.66 -25.03 -21.12
C ILE A 33 -4.83 -26.02 -21.95
N LYS A 34 -3.56 -26.21 -21.61
CA LYS A 34 -2.74 -27.22 -22.27
C LYS A 34 -3.39 -28.58 -22.12
N THR A 35 -3.66 -29.21 -23.26
CA THR A 35 -4.17 -30.57 -23.32
C THR A 35 -3.15 -31.58 -22.75
N LYS A 36 -3.55 -32.84 -22.61
CA LYS A 36 -2.63 -33.93 -22.21
C LYS A 36 -1.43 -34.08 -23.15
N SER A 37 -1.54 -33.59 -24.40
CA SER A 37 -0.45 -33.54 -25.40
C SER A 37 0.56 -32.41 -25.13
N GLY A 38 0.26 -31.48 -24.23
CA GLY A 38 1.16 -30.36 -23.89
C GLY A 38 1.06 -29.15 -24.81
N HIS A 39 0.21 -29.18 -25.83
CA HIS A 39 -0.01 -28.13 -26.82
C HIS A 39 -1.36 -27.44 -26.59
N VAL A 40 -1.50 -26.21 -27.06
CA VAL A 40 -2.75 -25.43 -27.08
C VAL A 40 -3.10 -25.19 -28.54
N THR A 41 -4.34 -25.45 -28.92
CA THR A 41 -4.83 -25.24 -30.28
C THR A 41 -5.79 -24.06 -30.35
N VAL A 42 -6.09 -23.58 -31.57
CA VAL A 42 -7.06 -22.50 -31.81
C VAL A 42 -8.42 -22.83 -31.18
N SER A 43 -8.85 -24.10 -31.24
CA SER A 43 -10.13 -24.56 -30.67
C SER A 43 -10.22 -24.45 -29.15
N ASP A 44 -9.08 -24.35 -28.44
CA ASP A 44 -9.01 -24.23 -26.98
C ASP A 44 -9.11 -22.78 -26.49
N LEU A 45 -8.97 -21.79 -27.38
CA LEU A 45 -8.91 -20.37 -27.01
C LEU A 45 -10.26 -19.75 -26.63
N PRO A 46 -11.39 -19.99 -27.33
CA PRO A 46 -12.65 -19.27 -27.08
C PRO A 46 -13.13 -19.35 -25.63
N PRO A 47 -13.15 -20.52 -24.95
CA PRO A 47 -13.62 -20.62 -23.57
C PRO A 47 -12.75 -19.85 -22.57
N VAL A 48 -11.47 -19.61 -22.89
CA VAL A 48 -10.56 -18.87 -22.03
C VAL A 48 -10.61 -17.38 -22.31
N LEU A 49 -10.62 -17.00 -23.59
CA LEU A 49 -10.76 -15.60 -24.01
C LEU A 49 -12.07 -14.99 -23.51
N ALA A 50 -13.18 -15.73 -23.58
CA ALA A 50 -14.48 -15.27 -23.08
C ALA A 50 -14.49 -14.94 -21.57
N LYS A 51 -13.60 -15.56 -20.79
CA LYS A 51 -13.46 -15.34 -19.33
C LYS A 51 -12.43 -14.26 -19.00
N LEU A 52 -11.65 -13.80 -19.98
CA LEU A 52 -10.65 -12.78 -19.74
C LEU A 52 -11.29 -11.41 -19.58
N LYS A 53 -10.79 -10.69 -18.57
CA LYS A 53 -11.22 -9.31 -18.30
C LYS A 53 -10.91 -8.43 -19.51
N GLY A 54 -11.95 -7.90 -20.13
CA GLY A 54 -11.85 -7.07 -21.34
C GLY A 54 -12.42 -7.69 -22.60
N VAL A 55 -12.65 -8.97 -22.58
CA VAL A 55 -13.38 -9.72 -23.60
C VAL A 55 -14.71 -10.23 -23.01
N SER A 56 -14.67 -10.58 -21.72
CA SER A 56 -15.82 -11.10 -20.96
C SER A 56 -17.04 -10.16 -21.03
N GLY A 57 -18.18 -10.71 -21.42
CA GLY A 57 -19.45 -10.00 -21.54
C GLY A 57 -19.60 -9.14 -22.81
N LEU A 58 -18.60 -9.15 -23.70
CA LEU A 58 -18.62 -8.43 -24.98
C LEU A 58 -18.72 -9.36 -26.18
N TYR A 59 -18.22 -10.58 -26.04
CA TYR A 59 -18.26 -11.64 -27.02
C TYR A 59 -18.74 -12.94 -26.38
N THR A 60 -19.54 -13.70 -27.10
CA THR A 60 -19.85 -15.10 -26.76
C THR A 60 -18.69 -16.01 -27.19
N GLU A 61 -18.65 -17.24 -26.68
CA GLU A 61 -17.69 -18.24 -27.15
C GLU A 61 -17.81 -18.53 -28.64
N ASP A 62 -19.04 -18.46 -29.19
CA ASP A 62 -19.31 -18.68 -30.62
C ASP A 62 -18.83 -17.48 -31.46
N ASP A 63 -19.01 -16.24 -31.00
CA ASP A 63 -18.44 -15.05 -31.66
C ASP A 63 -16.92 -15.12 -31.75
N LEU A 64 -16.26 -15.54 -30.66
CA LEU A 64 -14.83 -15.71 -30.62
C LEU A 64 -14.33 -16.83 -31.52
N ARG A 65 -15.09 -17.93 -31.61
CA ARG A 65 -14.82 -19.06 -32.51
C ARG A 65 -14.87 -18.63 -33.95
N ALA A 66 -15.97 -18.01 -34.36
CA ALA A 66 -16.15 -17.52 -35.72
C ALA A 66 -15.04 -16.54 -36.15
N ALA A 67 -14.67 -15.62 -35.25
CA ALA A 67 -13.64 -14.64 -35.51
C ALA A 67 -12.22 -15.25 -35.56
N LEU A 68 -11.97 -16.34 -34.82
CA LEU A 68 -10.70 -17.09 -34.90
C LEU A 68 -10.60 -17.95 -36.16
N GLU A 69 -11.74 -18.53 -36.64
CA GLU A 69 -11.80 -19.27 -37.91
C GLU A 69 -11.43 -18.41 -39.12
N ASP A 70 -11.77 -17.10 -39.09
CA ASP A 70 -11.34 -16.15 -40.12
C ASP A 70 -9.80 -15.94 -40.14
N SER A 71 -9.16 -16.01 -38.99
CA SER A 71 -7.70 -15.80 -38.84
C SER A 71 -6.90 -17.09 -38.94
N TYR A 72 -7.50 -18.21 -38.54
CA TYR A 72 -6.91 -19.55 -38.51
C TYR A 72 -7.89 -20.56 -39.08
N PRO A 73 -7.83 -20.88 -40.37
CA PRO A 73 -8.75 -21.82 -41.01
C PRO A 73 -8.67 -23.24 -40.44
N ASP A 74 -7.54 -23.62 -39.84
CA ASP A 74 -7.35 -24.91 -39.18
C ASP A 74 -7.55 -24.79 -37.66
N PRO A 75 -8.65 -25.35 -37.09
CA PRO A 75 -8.91 -25.31 -35.66
C PRO A 75 -7.90 -26.10 -34.82
N THR A 76 -7.10 -26.99 -35.44
CA THR A 76 -6.05 -27.76 -34.78
C THR A 76 -4.70 -27.05 -34.81
N HIS A 77 -4.59 -25.86 -35.42
CA HIS A 77 -3.38 -25.07 -35.46
C HIS A 77 -2.89 -24.78 -34.05
N GLU A 78 -1.62 -25.10 -33.80
CA GLU A 78 -0.98 -24.86 -32.50
C GLU A 78 -0.75 -23.38 -32.25
N ILE A 79 -1.14 -22.93 -31.06
CA ILE A 79 -0.98 -21.54 -30.62
C ILE A 79 0.04 -21.49 -29.50
N ASP A 80 1.06 -20.67 -29.67
CA ASP A 80 2.01 -20.34 -28.62
C ASP A 80 1.49 -19.20 -27.71
N PHE A 81 2.24 -18.90 -26.66
CA PHE A 81 1.83 -17.88 -25.68
C PHE A 81 1.80 -16.47 -26.29
N GLU A 82 2.69 -16.16 -27.23
CA GLU A 82 2.78 -14.85 -27.87
C GLU A 82 1.60 -14.62 -28.81
N SER A 83 1.26 -15.62 -29.61
CA SER A 83 0.08 -15.61 -30.46
C SER A 83 -1.22 -15.49 -29.64
N PHE A 84 -1.32 -16.19 -28.50
CA PHE A 84 -2.42 -16.01 -27.56
C PHE A 84 -2.54 -14.57 -27.04
N LEU A 85 -1.41 -13.93 -26.70
CA LEU A 85 -1.39 -12.52 -26.26
C LEU A 85 -1.84 -11.58 -27.38
N MET A 86 -1.42 -11.84 -28.62
CA MET A 86 -1.83 -11.04 -29.77
C MET A 86 -3.34 -11.14 -30.00
N GLU A 87 -3.91 -12.34 -29.99
CA GLU A 87 -5.35 -12.52 -30.17
C GLU A 87 -6.16 -11.91 -29.02
N PHE A 88 -5.68 -12.03 -27.78
CA PHE A 88 -6.30 -11.32 -26.67
C PHE A 88 -6.34 -9.79 -26.88
N LEU A 89 -5.26 -9.19 -27.38
CA LEU A 89 -5.21 -7.76 -27.68
C LEU A 89 -6.12 -7.39 -28.85
N ASN A 90 -6.20 -8.22 -29.90
CA ASN A 90 -7.07 -8.02 -31.05
C ASN A 90 -8.55 -7.96 -30.62
N PHE A 91 -9.01 -8.90 -29.82
CA PHE A 91 -10.38 -8.91 -29.31
C PHE A 91 -10.67 -7.76 -28.34
N ALA A 92 -9.75 -7.48 -27.44
CA ALA A 92 -9.85 -6.36 -26.51
C ALA A 92 -9.87 -4.99 -27.26
N GLY A 93 -9.09 -4.86 -28.32
CA GLY A 93 -9.06 -3.67 -29.20
C GLY A 93 -10.35 -3.47 -29.99
N ARG A 94 -10.88 -4.53 -30.62
CA ARG A 94 -12.16 -4.52 -31.37
C ARG A 94 -13.35 -4.19 -30.44
N ALA A 95 -13.36 -4.73 -29.22
CA ALA A 95 -14.34 -4.41 -28.18
C ALA A 95 -14.36 -2.91 -27.83
N SER A 96 -13.20 -2.27 -27.79
CA SER A 96 -13.06 -0.84 -27.51
C SER A 96 -13.54 0.06 -28.66
N ALA A 97 -13.47 -0.42 -29.91
CA ALA A 97 -13.88 0.31 -31.10
C ALA A 97 -15.42 0.23 -31.32
N SER A 98 -16.02 -0.90 -31.00
CA SER A 98 -17.47 -1.15 -31.16
C SER A 98 -18.36 -0.34 -30.21
N THR A 99 -17.85 0.11 -29.07
CA THR A 99 -18.61 0.83 -28.02
C THR A 99 -18.79 2.33 -28.26
N LYS A 100 -18.41 2.86 -29.44
CA LYS A 100 -18.63 4.30 -29.76
C LYS A 100 -20.08 4.69 -30.06
N GLY A 101 -21.02 3.74 -30.07
CA GLY A 101 -22.40 3.96 -30.55
C GLY A 101 -23.53 3.68 -29.55
N SER A 102 -23.32 3.23 -28.32
CA SER A 102 -24.43 2.95 -27.38
C SER A 102 -24.04 3.14 -25.93
N GLY A 103 -24.94 3.77 -25.16
CA GLY A 103 -24.80 4.31 -23.82
C GLY A 103 -24.39 3.38 -22.66
N TYR A 104 -23.57 2.37 -22.87
CA TYR A 104 -23.02 1.49 -21.83
C TYR A 104 -21.59 1.86 -21.45
N ARG A 105 -21.48 2.89 -20.61
CA ARG A 105 -20.20 3.43 -20.09
C ARG A 105 -19.66 2.67 -18.89
N ARG A 106 -19.49 1.32 -18.85
CA ARG A 106 -19.04 0.75 -17.55
C ARG A 106 -18.08 -0.44 -17.52
N ALA A 107 -17.76 -1.10 -18.63
CA ALA A 107 -16.76 -2.20 -18.58
C ALA A 107 -15.34 -1.80 -19.01
N SER A 108 -15.20 -0.59 -19.53
CA SER A 108 -14.04 -0.13 -20.30
C SER A 108 -12.96 0.61 -19.51
N SER A 109 -13.10 0.85 -18.17
CA SER A 109 -12.12 1.70 -17.48
C SER A 109 -10.79 1.00 -17.18
N ILE A 110 -10.79 -0.31 -16.98
CA ILE A 110 -9.55 -1.05 -16.66
C ILE A 110 -8.79 -1.44 -17.93
N LEU A 111 -9.49 -1.81 -18.99
CA LEU A 111 -8.85 -2.05 -20.28
C LEU A 111 -8.45 -0.77 -21.01
N ARG A 112 -9.23 0.31 -20.85
CA ARG A 112 -8.77 1.63 -21.28
C ARG A 112 -7.54 2.08 -20.46
N GLN A 113 -7.42 1.67 -19.21
CA GLN A 113 -6.17 1.88 -18.47
C GLN A 113 -5.03 1.00 -19.01
N THR A 114 -5.27 -0.25 -19.41
CA THR A 114 -4.22 -1.15 -19.91
C THR A 114 -3.86 -0.86 -21.37
N VAL A 115 -4.84 -0.61 -22.25
CA VAL A 115 -4.60 -0.31 -23.67
C VAL A 115 -4.29 1.18 -23.91
N THR A 116 -4.80 2.11 -23.08
CA THR A 116 -4.44 3.54 -23.17
C THR A 116 -3.17 3.91 -22.41
N THR A 117 -2.65 3.06 -21.53
CA THR A 117 -1.29 3.27 -20.96
C THR A 117 -0.21 3.14 -22.04
N HIS A 118 -0.47 2.42 -23.14
CA HIS A 118 0.48 2.37 -24.25
C HIS A 118 0.59 3.64 -25.09
N PHE A 119 -0.49 4.41 -25.19
CA PHE A 119 -0.52 5.68 -25.92
C PHE A 119 -0.49 6.92 -25.02
N ARG A 120 -0.29 6.79 -23.72
CA ARG A 120 0.14 7.90 -22.91
C ARG A 120 1.61 8.13 -23.21
N THR A 121 1.86 8.99 -24.18
CA THR A 121 3.14 9.71 -24.24
C THR A 121 3.39 10.24 -22.82
N ILE A 122 4.52 9.84 -22.25
CA ILE A 122 4.96 10.38 -20.95
C ILE A 122 4.96 11.88 -21.13
N SER A 123 4.24 12.60 -20.28
CA SER A 123 4.28 14.05 -20.30
C SER A 123 5.70 14.48 -19.92
N GLU A 124 6.43 15.05 -20.87
CA GLU A 124 7.79 15.55 -20.63
C GLU A 124 7.78 16.64 -19.55
N SER A 125 6.70 17.43 -19.46
CA SER A 125 6.49 18.39 -18.38
C SER A 125 6.33 17.74 -17.02
N GLU A 126 5.52 16.69 -16.91
CA GLU A 126 5.39 15.93 -15.65
C GLU A 126 6.72 15.29 -15.25
N LYS A 127 7.44 14.70 -16.20
CA LYS A 127 8.77 14.13 -15.96
C LYS A 127 9.75 15.21 -15.48
N ALA A 128 9.76 16.38 -16.13
CA ALA A 128 10.62 17.48 -15.72
C ALA A 128 10.30 17.99 -14.31
N SER A 129 9.00 18.09 -13.98
CA SER A 129 8.52 18.46 -12.64
C SER A 129 9.00 17.47 -11.58
N TYR A 130 8.84 16.17 -11.81
CA TYR A 130 9.21 15.13 -10.85
C TYR A 130 10.74 15.03 -10.70
N VAL A 131 11.50 15.17 -11.79
CA VAL A 131 12.95 15.24 -11.73
C VAL A 131 13.42 16.45 -10.93
N ALA A 132 12.83 17.62 -11.14
CA ALA A 132 13.15 18.82 -10.38
C ALA A 132 12.83 18.64 -8.89
N HIS A 133 11.71 18.00 -8.54
CA HIS A 133 11.34 17.65 -7.17
C HIS A 133 12.38 16.72 -6.54
N ILE A 134 12.77 15.64 -7.23
CA ILE A 134 13.78 14.68 -6.78
C ILE A 134 15.12 15.38 -6.54
N ASN A 135 15.58 16.19 -7.50
CA ASN A 135 16.84 16.94 -7.38
C ASN A 135 16.83 17.88 -6.19
N ASN A 136 15.68 18.52 -5.91
CA ASN A 136 15.54 19.42 -4.78
C ASN A 136 15.59 18.73 -3.42
N TYR A 137 14.85 17.65 -3.25
CA TYR A 137 14.71 16.98 -1.95
C TYR A 137 15.80 15.95 -1.67
N LEU A 138 16.38 15.34 -2.70
CA LEU A 138 17.39 14.29 -2.56
C LEU A 138 18.79 14.69 -3.02
N GLY A 139 18.99 15.94 -3.46
CA GLY A 139 20.29 16.44 -3.94
C GLY A 139 21.42 16.32 -2.92
N ASN A 140 21.10 16.38 -1.63
CA ASN A 140 22.05 16.25 -0.52
C ASN A 140 22.07 14.85 0.12
N ASP A 141 21.27 13.87 -0.40
CA ASP A 141 21.26 12.52 0.16
C ASP A 141 22.65 11.88 0.05
N PRO A 142 23.19 11.29 1.13
CA PRO A 142 24.56 10.75 1.16
C PRO A 142 24.86 9.73 0.06
N PHE A 143 23.85 8.92 -0.33
CA PHE A 143 24.01 7.91 -1.37
C PHE A 143 23.71 8.44 -2.77
N LEU A 144 22.64 9.24 -2.92
CA LEU A 144 22.15 9.68 -4.22
C LEU A 144 22.87 10.90 -4.80
N LYS A 145 23.49 11.73 -3.96
CA LYS A 145 24.19 12.98 -4.39
C LYS A 145 25.18 12.80 -5.54
N LYS A 146 25.76 11.61 -5.69
CA LYS A 146 26.72 11.31 -6.78
C LYS A 146 26.04 11.08 -8.13
N TYR A 147 24.72 10.86 -8.15
CA TYR A 147 23.91 10.63 -9.35
C TYR A 147 23.02 11.86 -9.66
N LEU A 148 22.93 12.79 -8.72
CA LEU A 148 22.11 13.99 -8.83
C LEU A 148 23.00 15.22 -9.12
N PRO A 149 22.50 16.25 -9.85
CA PRO A 149 21.13 16.34 -10.35
C PRO A 149 20.87 15.49 -11.60
N LEU A 150 19.63 14.98 -11.75
CA LEU A 150 19.18 14.31 -12.98
C LEU A 150 18.83 15.35 -14.04
N ASP A 151 19.09 15.01 -15.32
CA ASP A 151 18.60 15.79 -16.47
C ASP A 151 17.22 15.26 -16.91
N PRO A 152 16.15 16.08 -16.87
CA PRO A 152 14.81 15.66 -17.26
C PRO A 152 14.69 15.28 -18.75
N LYS A 153 15.61 15.71 -19.60
CA LYS A 153 15.61 15.38 -21.04
C LYS A 153 16.12 13.97 -21.32
N THR A 154 16.74 13.32 -20.35
CA THR A 154 17.34 11.98 -20.48
C THR A 154 16.48 10.91 -19.84
N ASN A 155 16.87 9.64 -20.00
CA ASN A 155 16.25 8.50 -19.32
C ASN A 155 16.89 8.17 -17.95
N GLN A 156 17.80 9.02 -17.46
CA GLN A 156 18.53 8.81 -16.20
C GLN A 156 17.61 8.49 -15.02
N LEU A 157 16.44 9.14 -14.93
CA LEU A 157 15.45 8.84 -13.87
C LEU A 157 15.08 7.36 -13.87
N PHE A 158 14.73 6.79 -15.01
CA PHE A 158 14.28 5.41 -15.12
C PHE A 158 15.42 4.43 -14.87
N GLU A 159 16.63 4.76 -15.29
CA GLU A 159 17.83 3.95 -15.00
C GLU A 159 18.16 3.96 -13.49
N LEU A 160 18.10 5.12 -12.84
CA LEU A 160 18.40 5.22 -11.40
C LEU A 160 17.35 4.50 -10.54
N VAL A 161 16.10 4.43 -11.00
CA VAL A 161 15.03 3.69 -10.33
C VAL A 161 15.29 2.19 -10.28
N LYS A 162 15.95 1.60 -11.29
CA LYS A 162 16.15 0.14 -11.40
C LYS A 162 16.81 -0.49 -10.15
N GLY A 163 17.64 0.25 -9.43
CA GLY A 163 18.26 -0.21 -8.18
C GLY A 163 17.35 -0.18 -6.95
N GLY A 164 16.20 0.48 -7.03
CA GLY A 164 15.19 0.60 -5.97
C GLY A 164 15.51 1.62 -4.88
N VAL A 165 16.75 2.09 -4.74
CA VAL A 165 17.17 3.01 -3.68
C VAL A 165 16.47 4.35 -3.78
N LEU A 166 16.39 4.94 -4.98
CA LEU A 166 15.74 6.24 -5.22
C LEU A 166 14.30 6.23 -4.72
N LEU A 167 13.52 5.21 -5.06
CA LEU A 167 12.12 5.12 -4.66
C LEU A 167 11.95 4.95 -3.15
N CYS A 168 12.82 4.15 -2.49
CA CYS A 168 12.82 4.02 -1.03
C CYS A 168 13.10 5.36 -0.32
N LYS A 169 14.06 6.12 -0.83
CA LYS A 169 14.38 7.46 -0.30
C LYS A 169 13.24 8.44 -0.53
N LEU A 170 12.60 8.39 -1.70
CA LEU A 170 11.45 9.25 -2.04
C LEU A 170 10.23 8.97 -1.14
N ILE A 171 10.02 7.72 -0.71
CA ILE A 171 9.01 7.38 0.31
C ILE A 171 9.31 8.10 1.62
N ASN A 172 10.56 8.14 2.07
CA ASN A 172 10.94 8.85 3.28
C ASN A 172 10.85 10.37 3.15
N VAL A 173 10.99 10.91 1.93
CA VAL A 173 10.67 12.31 1.65
C VAL A 173 9.16 12.56 1.79
N ALA A 174 8.33 11.65 1.27
CA ALA A 174 6.87 11.78 1.34
C ALA A 174 6.34 11.64 2.77
N VAL A 175 6.81 10.64 3.51
CA VAL A 175 6.44 10.37 4.90
C VAL A 175 7.70 9.95 5.67
N PRO A 176 8.33 10.88 6.40
CA PRO A 176 9.57 10.62 7.13
C PRO A 176 9.48 9.42 8.07
N GLY A 177 10.53 8.61 8.12
CA GLY A 177 10.62 7.46 9.02
C GLY A 177 9.80 6.22 8.60
N THR A 178 9.23 6.21 7.39
CA THR A 178 8.48 5.05 6.88
C THR A 178 9.37 3.85 6.61
N ILE A 179 10.58 4.09 6.08
CA ILE A 179 11.60 3.09 5.80
C ILE A 179 12.83 3.40 6.66
N ASP A 180 13.27 2.41 7.40
CA ASP A 180 14.59 2.46 8.04
C ASP A 180 15.67 2.35 6.96
N GLU A 181 16.51 3.35 6.83
CA GLU A 181 17.53 3.40 5.79
C GLU A 181 18.56 2.26 5.90
N ARG A 182 18.75 1.74 7.13
CA ARG A 182 19.62 0.59 7.40
C ARG A 182 19.13 -0.71 6.75
N ALA A 183 17.83 -0.79 6.39
CA ALA A 183 17.24 -1.90 5.67
C ALA A 183 17.44 -1.81 4.16
N ILE A 184 17.80 -0.66 3.60
CA ILE A 184 18.01 -0.47 2.16
C ILE A 184 19.35 -1.04 1.74
N ASN A 185 19.39 -1.83 0.67
CA ASN A 185 20.62 -2.29 0.08
C ASN A 185 21.25 -1.16 -0.75
N THR A 186 22.41 -0.63 -0.29
CA THR A 186 23.08 0.55 -0.88
C THR A 186 24.50 0.26 -1.37
N LYS A 187 24.85 -1.02 -1.60
CA LYS A 187 26.16 -1.39 -2.16
C LYS A 187 26.36 -0.81 -3.56
N LYS A 188 27.59 -0.67 -3.99
CA LYS A 188 27.91 -0.14 -5.33
C LYS A 188 27.33 -1.02 -6.43
N ASP A 189 27.48 -2.33 -6.27
CA ASP A 189 27.02 -3.35 -7.24
C ASP A 189 26.00 -4.24 -6.52
N LEU A 190 24.72 -3.97 -6.75
CA LEU A 190 23.61 -4.75 -6.22
C LEU A 190 23.41 -6.00 -7.07
N ASN A 191 23.28 -7.14 -6.42
CA ASN A 191 22.86 -8.35 -7.12
C ASN A 191 21.33 -8.36 -7.35
N PRO A 192 20.79 -9.22 -8.25
CA PRO A 192 19.35 -9.23 -8.57
C PRO A 192 18.44 -9.44 -7.34
N TRP A 193 18.90 -10.15 -6.31
CA TRP A 193 18.16 -10.36 -5.07
C TRP A 193 18.05 -9.07 -4.26
N GLU A 194 19.14 -8.34 -4.09
CA GLU A 194 19.20 -7.08 -3.38
C GLU A 194 18.36 -6.00 -4.07
N ILE A 195 18.35 -5.99 -5.40
CA ILE A 195 17.49 -5.13 -6.21
C ILE A 195 16.01 -5.45 -5.97
N ASN A 196 15.65 -6.75 -6.06
CA ASN A 196 14.29 -7.19 -5.80
C ASN A 196 13.83 -6.89 -4.37
N GLU A 197 14.70 -7.06 -3.37
CA GLU A 197 14.44 -6.69 -1.98
C GLU A 197 14.16 -5.20 -1.82
N ASN A 198 14.95 -4.32 -2.45
CA ASN A 198 14.71 -2.88 -2.43
C ASN A 198 13.35 -2.52 -3.05
N HIS A 199 13.00 -3.12 -4.19
CA HIS A 199 11.70 -2.88 -4.81
C HIS A 199 10.54 -3.46 -4.01
N THR A 200 10.72 -4.62 -3.38
CA THR A 200 9.74 -5.20 -2.47
C THR A 200 9.50 -4.31 -1.27
N LEU A 201 10.57 -3.79 -0.65
CA LEU A 201 10.51 -2.81 0.43
C LEU A 201 9.78 -1.54 -0.03
N CYS A 202 10.13 -1.01 -1.20
CA CYS A 202 9.49 0.17 -1.79
C CYS A 202 7.98 -0.04 -1.97
N LEU A 203 7.55 -1.10 -2.66
CA LEU A 203 6.13 -1.32 -2.97
C LEU A 203 5.28 -1.55 -1.72
N ASN A 204 5.79 -2.31 -0.72
CA ASN A 204 5.08 -2.52 0.54
C ASN A 204 5.04 -1.25 1.40
N SER A 205 6.10 -0.45 1.38
CA SER A 205 6.12 0.85 2.07
C SER A 205 5.24 1.90 1.39
N ALA A 206 5.18 1.89 0.05
CA ALA A 206 4.26 2.73 -0.72
C ALA A 206 2.80 2.46 -0.35
N LYS A 207 2.40 1.17 -0.25
CA LYS A 207 1.06 0.80 0.26
C LYS A 207 0.84 1.33 1.69
N ALA A 208 1.86 1.23 2.54
CA ALA A 208 1.78 1.65 3.94
C ALA A 208 1.70 3.18 4.14
N ILE A 209 2.02 3.98 3.13
CA ILE A 209 1.80 5.44 3.14
C ILE A 209 0.52 5.86 2.38
N GLY A 210 -0.20 4.92 1.76
CA GLY A 210 -1.47 5.16 1.07
C GLY A 210 -1.38 5.21 -0.46
N CYS A 211 -0.25 4.87 -1.07
CA CYS A 211 -0.19 4.73 -2.52
C CYS A 211 -1.04 3.54 -2.99
N THR A 212 -1.75 3.73 -4.09
CA THR A 212 -2.43 2.65 -4.80
C THR A 212 -1.40 1.88 -5.63
N VAL A 213 -1.05 0.69 -5.16
CA VAL A 213 -0.08 -0.21 -5.82
C VAL A 213 -0.84 -1.43 -6.34
N VAL A 214 -1.48 -1.27 -7.51
CA VAL A 214 -2.28 -2.31 -8.18
C VAL A 214 -1.67 -2.54 -9.56
N ASN A 215 -1.48 -3.81 -9.93
CA ASN A 215 -0.90 -4.23 -11.21
C ASN A 215 0.53 -3.70 -11.46
N ILE A 216 1.30 -3.47 -10.40
CA ILE A 216 2.72 -3.16 -10.46
C ILE A 216 3.50 -4.15 -9.60
N GLY A 217 4.52 -4.76 -10.15
CA GLY A 217 5.42 -5.70 -9.48
C GLY A 217 6.86 -5.21 -9.44
N THR A 218 7.70 -5.90 -8.68
CA THR A 218 9.14 -5.57 -8.59
C THR A 218 9.82 -5.62 -9.94
N GLN A 219 9.45 -6.58 -10.79
CA GLN A 219 10.02 -6.73 -12.12
C GLN A 219 9.74 -5.53 -13.03
N ASP A 220 8.55 -4.92 -12.94
CA ASP A 220 8.21 -3.71 -13.71
C ASP A 220 9.13 -2.54 -13.37
N LEU A 221 9.55 -2.43 -12.09
CA LEU A 221 10.48 -1.41 -11.62
C LEU A 221 11.94 -1.73 -12.02
N VAL A 222 12.34 -3.01 -11.98
CA VAL A 222 13.65 -3.48 -12.46
C VAL A 222 13.81 -3.23 -13.96
N GLU A 223 12.76 -3.43 -14.75
CA GLU A 223 12.73 -3.14 -16.19
C GLU A 223 12.74 -1.64 -16.48
N GLY A 224 12.45 -0.82 -15.48
CA GLY A 224 12.43 0.63 -15.63
C GLY A 224 11.21 1.15 -16.41
N ARG A 225 10.02 0.49 -16.30
CA ARG A 225 8.79 0.85 -17.04
C ARG A 225 8.31 2.26 -16.73
N PRO A 226 8.43 3.21 -17.68
CA PRO A 226 8.32 4.62 -17.37
C PRO A 226 6.95 5.04 -16.83
N HIS A 227 5.85 4.55 -17.40
CA HIS A 227 4.49 4.95 -17.00
C HIS A 227 4.12 4.48 -15.58
N LEU A 228 4.61 3.29 -15.15
CA LEU A 228 4.39 2.79 -13.80
C LEU A 228 5.23 3.54 -12.77
N ILE A 229 6.49 3.82 -13.12
CA ILE A 229 7.40 4.61 -12.29
C ILE A 229 6.85 6.03 -12.10
N MET A 230 6.45 6.71 -13.19
CA MET A 230 5.88 8.04 -13.12
C MET A 230 4.60 8.08 -12.28
N GLY A 231 3.71 7.07 -12.45
CA GLY A 231 2.49 6.95 -11.65
C GLY A 231 2.76 6.74 -10.16
N LEU A 232 3.80 6.00 -9.79
CA LEU A 232 4.20 5.78 -8.41
C LEU A 232 4.84 7.04 -7.80
N ILE A 233 5.77 7.67 -8.51
CA ILE A 233 6.42 8.94 -8.09
C ILE A 233 5.38 10.04 -7.90
N SER A 234 4.43 10.18 -8.83
CA SER A 234 3.34 11.15 -8.74
C SER A 234 2.54 11.01 -7.43
N GLN A 235 2.21 9.78 -7.04
CA GLN A 235 1.49 9.52 -5.80
C GLN A 235 2.33 9.89 -4.56
N MET A 236 3.64 9.56 -4.55
CA MET A 236 4.54 9.92 -3.45
C MET A 236 4.65 11.44 -3.29
N ILE A 237 4.86 12.17 -4.38
CA ILE A 237 4.92 13.64 -4.38
C ILE A 237 3.59 14.23 -3.89
N LYS A 238 2.47 13.70 -4.36
CA LYS A 238 1.14 14.14 -3.94
C LYS A 238 0.93 13.93 -2.43
N ILE A 239 1.29 12.77 -1.89
CA ILE A 239 1.18 12.49 -0.44
C ILE A 239 2.01 13.50 0.35
N GLN A 240 3.23 13.81 -0.09
CA GLN A 240 4.09 14.81 0.55
C GLN A 240 3.44 16.20 0.55
N LEU A 241 3.02 16.67 -0.61
CA LEU A 241 2.53 18.04 -0.78
C LEU A 241 1.18 18.28 -0.09
N LEU A 242 0.35 17.24 0.02
CA LEU A 242 -0.95 17.34 0.69
C LEU A 242 -0.90 16.95 2.18
N ALA A 243 0.29 16.64 2.71
CA ALA A 243 0.46 16.17 4.09
C ALA A 243 -0.02 17.16 5.16
N ASP A 244 -0.03 18.46 4.86
CA ASP A 244 -0.41 19.51 5.79
C ASP A 244 -1.90 19.91 5.71
N LEU A 245 -2.63 19.35 4.71
CA LEU A 245 -4.06 19.59 4.52
C LEU A 245 -4.92 18.73 5.47
N ASN A 246 -4.66 18.84 6.75
CA ASN A 246 -5.46 18.23 7.80
C ASN A 246 -5.46 19.09 9.07
N LEU A 247 -6.51 18.99 9.87
CA LEU A 247 -6.71 19.83 11.07
C LEU A 247 -5.67 19.58 12.17
N LYS A 248 -5.02 18.42 12.21
CA LYS A 248 -3.94 18.15 13.20
C LYS A 248 -2.66 18.93 12.90
N LYS A 249 -2.34 19.11 11.63
CA LYS A 249 -1.14 19.85 11.20
C LYS A 249 -1.42 21.32 10.94
N THR A 250 -2.57 21.64 10.40
CA THR A 250 -3.02 23.01 10.09
C THR A 250 -4.40 23.26 10.72
N PRO A 251 -4.44 23.53 12.04
CA PRO A 251 -5.71 23.80 12.74
C PRO A 251 -6.49 24.98 12.16
N GLN A 252 -5.80 25.93 11.54
CA GLN A 252 -6.38 27.10 10.87
C GLN A 252 -7.37 26.74 9.74
N LEU A 253 -7.35 25.49 9.25
CA LEU A 253 -8.33 25.00 8.27
C LEU A 253 -9.78 25.09 8.78
N VAL A 254 -10.00 25.25 10.09
CA VAL A 254 -11.34 25.53 10.65
C VAL A 254 -11.95 26.82 10.10
N GLU A 255 -11.14 27.78 9.60
CA GLU A 255 -11.61 29.01 8.95
C GLU A 255 -12.42 28.69 7.67
N LEU A 256 -12.20 27.52 7.06
CA LEU A 256 -12.93 27.06 5.88
C LEU A 256 -14.35 26.58 6.20
N LEU A 257 -14.68 26.42 7.49
CA LEU A 257 -16.02 26.09 7.93
C LEU A 257 -16.89 27.37 7.85
N GLY A 258 -18.03 27.25 7.19
CA GLY A 258 -19.04 28.32 7.21
C GLY A 258 -19.76 28.38 8.54
N ASP A 259 -20.91 29.05 8.55
CA ASP A 259 -21.75 29.22 9.74
C ASP A 259 -22.29 27.88 10.29
N ASP A 260 -22.32 26.82 9.48
CA ASP A 260 -22.80 25.47 9.85
C ASP A 260 -21.82 24.67 10.72
N ASN A 261 -20.59 25.14 10.93
CA ASN A 261 -19.56 24.61 11.83
C ASN A 261 -19.41 23.08 11.83
N ASP A 262 -19.69 22.38 10.72
CA ASP A 262 -19.52 20.93 10.62
C ASP A 262 -18.05 20.55 10.36
N VAL A 263 -17.29 20.43 11.45
CA VAL A 263 -15.90 19.95 11.42
C VAL A 263 -15.83 18.54 10.83
N GLY A 264 -16.87 17.71 11.05
CA GLY A 264 -16.94 16.34 10.52
C GLY A 264 -16.98 16.33 8.99
N GLU A 265 -17.72 17.28 8.36
CA GLU A 265 -17.74 17.42 6.91
C GLU A 265 -16.33 17.71 6.36
N LEU A 266 -15.63 18.69 6.94
CA LEU A 266 -14.28 19.05 6.49
C LEU A 266 -13.30 17.88 6.66
N MET A 267 -13.37 17.15 7.77
CA MET A 267 -12.54 15.98 8.03
C MET A 267 -12.84 14.81 7.09
N SER A 268 -14.05 14.72 6.55
CA SER A 268 -14.44 13.66 5.60
C SER A 268 -13.93 13.89 4.19
N LEU A 269 -13.53 15.14 3.86
CA LEU A 269 -13.07 15.46 2.52
C LEU A 269 -11.69 14.90 2.22
N PRO A 270 -11.46 14.36 1.00
CA PRO A 270 -10.11 14.07 0.52
C PRO A 270 -9.24 15.34 0.53
N PRO A 271 -7.93 15.24 0.79
CA PRO A 271 -7.03 16.38 0.84
C PRO A 271 -7.12 17.30 -0.39
N GLU A 272 -7.35 16.75 -1.58
CA GLU A 272 -7.55 17.53 -2.82
C GLU A 272 -8.82 18.37 -2.79
N LYS A 273 -9.88 17.87 -2.15
CA LYS A 273 -11.13 18.63 -1.98
C LYS A 273 -10.96 19.71 -0.92
N VAL A 274 -10.19 19.44 0.15
CA VAL A 274 -9.81 20.46 1.13
C VAL A 274 -9.01 21.57 0.45
N LEU A 275 -8.06 21.23 -0.42
CA LEU A 275 -7.28 22.21 -1.20
C LEU A 275 -8.15 23.06 -2.12
N LEU A 276 -9.15 22.47 -2.80
CA LEU A 276 -10.13 23.21 -3.62
C LEU A 276 -11.00 24.12 -2.75
N LYS A 277 -11.48 23.64 -1.59
CA LYS A 277 -12.27 24.43 -0.66
C LYS A 277 -11.46 25.63 -0.15
N TRP A 278 -10.18 25.41 0.20
CA TRP A 278 -9.25 26.49 0.56
C TRP A 278 -9.05 27.49 -0.59
N MET A 279 -8.80 27.01 -1.80
CA MET A 279 -8.62 27.88 -2.96
C MET A 279 -9.85 28.78 -3.18
N ASN A 280 -11.04 28.19 -3.20
CA ASN A 280 -12.29 28.91 -3.36
C ASN A 280 -12.55 29.91 -2.21
N PHE A 281 -12.17 29.56 -0.98
CA PHE A 281 -12.24 30.47 0.15
C PHE A 281 -11.39 31.72 -0.06
N GLN A 282 -10.13 31.57 -0.51
CA GLN A 282 -9.25 32.70 -0.81
C GLN A 282 -9.75 33.49 -2.04
N LEU A 283 -10.24 32.80 -3.06
CA LEU A 283 -10.83 33.43 -4.24
C LEU A 283 -12.06 34.29 -3.89
N LYS A 284 -12.91 33.83 -2.97
CA LYS A 284 -14.05 34.62 -2.47
C LYS A 284 -13.60 35.89 -1.76
N LYS A 285 -12.50 35.84 -0.98
CA LYS A 285 -11.88 37.02 -0.36
C LYS A 285 -11.40 38.06 -1.41
N SER A 286 -11.00 37.61 -2.60
CA SER A 286 -10.58 38.48 -3.71
C SER A 286 -11.73 39.07 -4.53
N GLY A 287 -12.98 38.68 -4.25
CA GLY A 287 -14.13 39.04 -5.07
C GLY A 287 -14.29 38.25 -6.37
N TYR A 288 -13.54 37.15 -6.53
CA TYR A 288 -13.71 36.25 -7.67
C TYR A 288 -15.02 35.47 -7.58
N THR A 289 -15.81 35.52 -8.67
CA THR A 289 -17.21 35.03 -8.65
C THR A 289 -17.37 33.60 -9.18
N LYS A 290 -16.38 33.07 -9.90
CA LYS A 290 -16.42 31.69 -10.44
C LYS A 290 -15.91 30.71 -9.41
N GLU A 291 -16.53 29.55 -9.30
CA GLU A 291 -16.07 28.46 -8.43
C GLU A 291 -15.12 27.55 -9.18
N VAL A 292 -13.97 27.22 -8.57
CA VAL A 292 -13.02 26.24 -9.08
C VAL A 292 -13.40 24.85 -8.54
N THR A 293 -13.79 23.95 -9.43
CA THR A 293 -14.26 22.60 -9.10
C THR A 293 -13.22 21.53 -9.40
N ASN A 294 -12.22 21.85 -10.22
CA ASN A 294 -11.16 20.93 -10.63
C ASN A 294 -9.83 21.65 -10.93
N PHE A 295 -8.72 20.91 -10.86
CA PHE A 295 -7.38 21.41 -11.17
C PHE A 295 -7.03 21.30 -12.68
N SER A 296 -8.01 21.33 -13.56
CA SER A 296 -7.83 21.20 -15.00
C SER A 296 -8.48 22.35 -15.74
N THR A 297 -9.72 22.17 -16.20
CA THR A 297 -10.44 23.10 -17.06
C THR A 297 -10.63 24.48 -16.45
N ASP A 298 -10.84 24.55 -15.13
CA ASP A 298 -11.20 25.77 -14.42
C ASP A 298 -9.98 26.67 -14.14
N LEU A 299 -8.77 26.19 -14.42
CA LEU A 299 -7.50 26.92 -14.21
C LEU A 299 -6.79 27.33 -15.51
N LYS A 300 -7.31 26.93 -16.68
CA LYS A 300 -6.63 27.11 -17.97
C LYS A 300 -6.41 28.57 -18.38
N ASP A 301 -7.33 29.43 -18.03
CA ASP A 301 -7.25 30.85 -18.35
C ASP A 301 -6.29 31.62 -17.41
N GLY A 302 -5.87 31.00 -16.31
CA GLY A 302 -4.99 31.56 -15.30
C GLY A 302 -5.67 32.63 -14.41
N GLU A 303 -6.94 32.96 -14.64
CA GLU A 303 -7.64 34.03 -13.91
C GLU A 303 -7.74 33.74 -12.41
N ALA A 304 -8.13 32.49 -12.07
CA ALA A 304 -8.19 32.05 -10.68
C ALA A 304 -6.84 32.14 -9.96
N TYR A 305 -5.74 31.82 -10.63
CA TYR A 305 -4.39 31.95 -10.07
C TYR A 305 -4.01 33.42 -9.82
N ALA A 306 -4.33 34.32 -10.77
CA ALA A 306 -4.03 35.73 -10.62
C ALA A 306 -4.74 36.33 -9.38
N HIS A 307 -6.04 36.01 -9.20
CA HIS A 307 -6.80 36.39 -8.03
C HIS A 307 -6.25 35.79 -6.73
N LEU A 308 -5.90 34.49 -6.74
CA LEU A 308 -5.35 33.78 -5.59
C LEU A 308 -4.03 34.42 -5.13
N LEU A 309 -3.09 34.64 -6.03
CA LEU A 309 -1.79 35.20 -5.67
C LEU A 309 -1.88 36.66 -5.22
N ASN A 310 -2.79 37.45 -5.81
CA ASN A 310 -3.00 38.83 -5.40
C ASN A 310 -3.58 38.95 -3.98
N VAL A 311 -4.42 38.01 -3.55
CA VAL A 311 -4.95 37.98 -2.18
C VAL A 311 -3.90 37.48 -1.18
N LEU A 312 -3.15 36.45 -1.56
CA LEU A 312 -2.15 35.87 -0.68
C LEU A 312 -0.89 36.71 -0.53
N ALA A 313 -0.52 37.46 -1.58
CA ALA A 313 0.68 38.24 -1.62
C ALA A 313 0.42 39.63 -2.24
N PRO A 314 -0.33 40.50 -1.57
CA PRO A 314 -0.64 41.84 -2.08
C PRO A 314 0.63 42.67 -2.32
N GLU A 315 1.73 42.41 -1.59
CA GLU A 315 3.02 43.05 -1.78
C GLU A 315 3.72 42.71 -3.10
N HIS A 316 3.32 41.61 -3.73
CA HIS A 316 3.79 41.18 -5.06
C HIS A 316 2.68 41.26 -6.11
N SER A 317 1.54 41.84 -5.76
CA SER A 317 0.38 41.99 -6.65
C SER A 317 0.72 42.89 -7.83
N THR A 318 0.27 42.49 -9.00
CA THR A 318 0.38 43.28 -10.23
C THR A 318 -0.97 43.29 -10.94
N THR A 319 -1.49 44.46 -11.24
CA THR A 319 -2.73 44.63 -12.04
C THR A 319 -2.56 44.03 -13.43
N SER A 320 -1.34 44.05 -13.96
CA SER A 320 -1.01 43.50 -15.28
C SER A 320 -1.37 42.00 -15.44
N THR A 321 -1.33 41.21 -14.36
CA THR A 321 -1.70 39.78 -14.40
C THR A 321 -3.19 39.58 -14.71
N LEU A 322 -4.06 40.45 -14.16
CA LEU A 322 -5.51 40.41 -14.41
C LEU A 322 -5.88 41.09 -15.75
N GLU A 323 -5.18 42.16 -16.13
CA GLU A 323 -5.41 42.91 -17.35
C GLU A 323 -4.95 42.13 -18.62
N THR A 324 -4.01 41.19 -18.47
CA THR A 324 -3.50 40.38 -19.57
C THR A 324 -4.59 39.42 -20.07
N THR A 325 -4.95 39.55 -21.36
CA THR A 325 -5.99 38.73 -21.98
C THR A 325 -5.47 37.39 -22.53
N ASP A 326 -4.18 37.33 -22.92
CA ASP A 326 -3.56 36.10 -23.42
C ASP A 326 -3.28 35.11 -22.24
N PRO A 327 -3.90 33.90 -22.23
CA PRO A 327 -3.70 32.93 -21.16
C PRO A 327 -2.23 32.51 -20.98
N THR A 328 -1.45 32.43 -22.04
CA THR A 328 -0.04 32.01 -21.97
C THR A 328 0.83 33.08 -21.33
N GLN A 329 0.60 34.33 -21.65
CA GLN A 329 1.28 35.45 -21.00
C GLN A 329 0.87 35.60 -19.54
N ARG A 330 -0.44 35.49 -19.27
CA ARG A 330 -0.94 35.48 -17.88
C ARG A 330 -0.29 34.36 -17.08
N ALA A 331 -0.25 33.14 -17.58
CA ALA A 331 0.39 32.01 -16.91
C ALA A 331 1.89 32.24 -16.62
N LYS A 332 2.60 32.94 -17.53
CA LYS A 332 4.00 33.32 -17.28
C LYS A 332 4.12 34.29 -16.11
N LEU A 333 3.30 35.35 -16.10
CA LEU A 333 3.28 36.32 -15.00
C LEU A 333 2.92 35.69 -13.66
N ILE A 334 1.96 34.74 -13.66
CA ILE A 334 1.59 33.95 -12.47
C ILE A 334 2.78 33.18 -11.91
N ILE A 335 3.54 32.49 -12.77
CA ILE A 335 4.71 31.71 -12.32
C ILE A 335 5.80 32.64 -11.79
N ASP A 336 6.05 33.77 -12.48
CA ASP A 336 7.04 34.78 -12.04
C ASP A 336 6.62 35.43 -10.69
N GLN A 337 5.31 35.61 -10.46
CA GLN A 337 4.78 36.10 -9.17
C GLN A 337 4.89 35.05 -8.06
N ALA A 338 4.54 33.80 -8.36
CA ALA A 338 4.64 32.70 -7.41
C ALA A 338 6.10 32.39 -7.02
N GLU A 339 7.06 32.62 -7.91
CA GLU A 339 8.48 32.47 -7.62
C GLU A 339 8.96 33.48 -6.56
N LYS A 340 8.38 34.67 -6.50
CA LYS A 340 8.65 35.65 -5.43
C LYS A 340 8.13 35.19 -4.05
N LEU A 341 7.24 34.20 -4.03
CA LEU A 341 6.74 33.52 -2.82
C LEU A 341 7.52 32.23 -2.51
N ASP A 342 8.70 32.04 -3.07
CA ASP A 342 9.51 30.83 -2.97
C ASP A 342 8.80 29.56 -3.49
N CYS A 343 7.74 29.70 -4.27
CA CYS A 343 7.15 28.60 -4.99
C CYS A 343 8.06 28.15 -6.12
N LYS A 344 8.55 26.92 -6.05
CA LYS A 344 9.49 26.40 -7.04
C LYS A 344 8.83 26.13 -8.39
N LYS A 345 9.58 26.39 -9.49
CA LYS A 345 9.12 26.19 -10.86
C LYS A 345 9.02 24.72 -11.24
N TYR A 346 7.97 24.03 -10.79
CA TYR A 346 7.68 22.66 -11.23
C TYR A 346 6.55 22.61 -12.28
N ILE A 347 6.09 23.77 -12.75
CA ILE A 347 5.05 23.93 -13.76
C ILE A 347 5.49 24.95 -14.81
N SER A 348 5.10 24.74 -16.06
CA SER A 348 5.33 25.68 -17.14
C SER A 348 4.04 26.43 -17.53
N PRO A 349 4.11 27.59 -18.21
CA PRO A 349 2.92 28.30 -18.69
C PRO A 349 2.00 27.42 -19.56
N LYS A 350 2.61 26.55 -20.37
CA LYS A 350 1.89 25.59 -21.21
C LYS A 350 1.07 24.60 -20.37
N ASP A 351 1.58 24.12 -19.25
CA ASP A 351 0.89 23.14 -18.40
C ASP A 351 -0.37 23.73 -17.76
N ILE A 352 -0.34 25.03 -17.43
CA ILE A 352 -1.51 25.76 -16.93
C ILE A 352 -2.56 25.82 -18.04
N VAL A 353 -2.19 26.30 -19.23
CA VAL A 353 -3.09 26.48 -20.39
C VAL A 353 -3.64 25.15 -20.90
N ASP A 354 -2.83 24.09 -20.93
CA ASP A 354 -3.26 22.74 -21.29
C ASP A 354 -4.16 22.11 -20.20
N GLY A 355 -4.13 22.62 -18.98
CA GLY A 355 -4.90 22.15 -17.84
C GLY A 355 -4.40 20.82 -17.28
N SER A 356 -3.07 20.68 -17.11
CA SER A 356 -2.43 19.49 -16.53
C SER A 356 -2.86 19.34 -15.07
N THR A 357 -3.77 18.39 -14.80
CA THR A 357 -4.37 18.20 -13.47
C THR A 357 -3.34 17.99 -12.38
N ASN A 358 -2.35 17.10 -12.61
CA ASN A 358 -1.34 16.77 -11.60
C ASN A 358 -0.42 17.96 -11.31
N LEU A 359 0.00 18.69 -12.34
CA LEU A 359 0.91 19.83 -12.19
C LEU A 359 0.20 21.03 -11.57
N ASN A 360 -1.04 21.32 -11.96
CA ASN A 360 -1.85 22.36 -11.32
C ASN A 360 -2.12 22.04 -9.85
N LEU A 361 -2.49 20.80 -9.51
CA LEU A 361 -2.67 20.37 -8.11
C LEU A 361 -1.38 20.57 -7.31
N THR A 362 -0.23 20.15 -7.86
CA THR A 362 1.09 20.32 -7.23
C THR A 362 1.39 21.79 -6.99
N PHE A 363 1.11 22.66 -7.97
CA PHE A 363 1.38 24.09 -7.88
C PHE A 363 0.49 24.78 -6.84
N VAL A 364 -0.82 24.48 -6.82
CA VAL A 364 -1.74 25.02 -5.80
C VAL A 364 -1.34 24.53 -4.40
N ALA A 365 -0.94 23.26 -4.25
CA ALA A 365 -0.46 22.71 -2.99
C ALA A 365 0.82 23.40 -2.49
N GLN A 366 1.74 23.74 -3.38
CA GLN A 366 2.93 24.53 -3.03
C GLN A 366 2.58 25.94 -2.58
N ILE A 367 1.65 26.63 -3.27
CA ILE A 367 1.17 27.95 -2.84
C ILE A 367 0.58 27.84 -1.43
N PHE A 368 -0.24 26.83 -1.17
CA PHE A 368 -0.79 26.59 0.18
C PHE A 368 0.30 26.42 1.24
N GLN A 369 1.32 25.59 0.97
CA GLN A 369 2.42 25.35 1.91
C GLN A 369 3.26 26.60 2.17
N GLN A 370 3.51 27.43 1.16
CA GLN A 370 4.28 28.65 1.32
C GLN A 370 3.46 29.75 2.00
N ARG A 371 2.19 29.89 1.61
CA ARG A 371 1.34 30.96 2.14
C ARG A 371 -0.13 30.59 2.04
N ASN A 372 -0.67 30.02 3.12
CA ASN A 372 -2.09 29.59 3.11
C ASN A 372 -3.09 30.75 3.38
N GLY A 373 -2.65 31.90 3.88
CA GLY A 373 -3.49 33.07 4.13
C GLY A 373 -4.63 32.84 5.14
N LEU A 374 -4.49 31.80 5.98
CA LEU A 374 -5.47 31.49 7.03
C LEU A 374 -5.06 32.17 8.35
N THR A 375 -6.04 32.62 9.10
CA THR A 375 -5.84 33.30 10.39
C THR A 375 -6.06 32.34 11.55
N VAL A 376 -5.44 32.65 12.70
CA VAL A 376 -5.60 31.88 13.92
C VAL A 376 -6.83 32.41 14.67
N ASP A 377 -7.92 31.64 14.65
CA ASP A 377 -9.09 31.88 15.49
C ASP A 377 -9.04 30.93 16.69
N ASN A 378 -8.60 31.42 17.85
CA ASN A 378 -8.39 30.62 19.05
C ASN A 378 -9.70 30.03 19.60
N GLU A 379 -10.84 30.65 19.37
CA GLU A 379 -12.16 30.13 19.80
C GLU A 379 -12.55 28.93 18.95
N LYS A 380 -12.35 28.99 17.63
CA LYS A 380 -12.62 27.88 16.72
C LYS A 380 -11.61 26.75 16.85
N ILE A 381 -10.36 27.05 17.17
CA ILE A 381 -9.32 26.04 17.41
C ILE A 381 -9.62 25.22 18.66
N SER A 382 -10.24 25.80 19.69
CA SER A 382 -10.63 25.03 20.89
C SER A 382 -11.64 23.90 20.56
N LEU A 383 -12.41 24.03 19.47
CA LEU A 383 -13.27 22.95 18.97
C LEU A 383 -12.48 21.76 18.41
N THR A 384 -11.26 21.99 17.93
CA THR A 384 -10.41 20.89 17.39
C THR A 384 -9.71 20.11 18.47
N THR A 385 -9.46 20.71 19.65
CA THR A 385 -8.87 20.01 20.81
C THR A 385 -9.82 19.01 21.44
N VAL A 386 -11.14 19.20 21.28
CA VAL A 386 -12.18 18.24 21.71
C VAL A 386 -12.18 16.97 20.82
N LEU A 387 -11.52 17.03 19.66
CA LEU A 387 -11.40 15.89 18.71
C LEU A 387 -10.15 15.02 18.98
N ASP A 388 -9.51 15.15 20.14
CA ASP A 388 -8.39 14.29 20.52
C ASP A 388 -8.92 12.87 20.73
N ASP A 389 -8.97 12.15 19.61
CA ASP A 389 -9.20 10.70 19.62
C ASP A 389 -8.03 10.05 20.37
N ASP A 390 -8.35 9.08 21.21
CA ASP A 390 -7.40 8.16 21.78
C ASP A 390 -6.35 7.78 20.74
N THR A 391 -5.09 7.92 21.09
CA THR A 391 -3.94 7.67 20.20
C THR A 391 -4.01 6.28 19.58
N GLN A 392 -4.52 5.28 20.32
CA GLN A 392 -4.69 3.92 19.83
C GLN A 392 -5.80 3.83 18.77
N THR A 393 -6.94 4.49 18.98
CA THR A 393 -8.03 4.57 18.00
C THR A 393 -7.54 5.19 16.69
N SER A 394 -6.73 6.23 16.75
CA SER A 394 -6.14 6.88 15.56
C SER A 394 -5.16 5.95 14.82
N ARG A 395 -4.37 5.12 15.53
CA ARG A 395 -3.45 4.13 14.93
C ARG A 395 -4.20 2.95 14.28
N GLU A 396 -5.22 2.43 14.95
CA GLU A 396 -6.07 1.36 14.40
C GLU A 396 -6.83 1.85 13.16
N GLU A 397 -7.40 3.07 13.18
CA GLU A 397 -8.02 3.70 12.02
C GLU A 397 -7.06 3.71 10.83
N ARG A 398 -5.87 4.27 11.03
CA ARG A 398 -4.84 4.35 10.00
C ARG A 398 -4.48 2.97 9.44
N CYS A 399 -4.28 1.99 10.31
CA CYS A 399 -3.93 0.63 9.91
C CYS A 399 -5.02 0.00 9.02
N PHE A 400 -6.28 0.04 9.46
CA PHE A 400 -7.38 -0.56 8.71
C PHE A 400 -7.69 0.19 7.42
N ARG A 401 -7.62 1.51 7.41
CA ARG A 401 -7.80 2.33 6.21
C ARG A 401 -6.78 1.99 5.12
N LEU A 402 -5.50 1.91 5.50
CA LEU A 402 -4.42 1.55 4.58
C LEU A 402 -4.53 0.11 4.11
N TRP A 403 -4.93 -0.80 5.01
CA TRP A 403 -5.20 -2.19 4.64
C TRP A 403 -6.33 -2.30 3.61
N ILE A 404 -7.46 -1.64 3.83
CA ILE A 404 -8.59 -1.61 2.87
C ILE A 404 -8.12 -1.09 1.51
N ASN A 405 -7.43 0.04 1.49
CA ASN A 405 -6.92 0.63 0.25
C ASN A 405 -5.93 -0.29 -0.48
N SER A 406 -5.19 -1.13 0.25
CA SER A 406 -4.25 -2.11 -0.33
C SER A 406 -4.94 -3.30 -1.01
N LEU A 407 -6.22 -3.57 -0.71
CA LEU A 407 -7.00 -4.67 -1.30
C LEU A 407 -7.42 -4.39 -2.75
N GLY A 408 -7.27 -3.15 -3.23
CA GLY A 408 -7.69 -2.75 -4.57
C GLY A 408 -9.21 -2.75 -4.73
N THR A 409 -9.94 -2.25 -3.73
CA THR A 409 -11.36 -1.92 -3.80
C THR A 409 -11.58 -0.80 -4.83
N ALA A 410 -12.79 -0.68 -5.37
CA ALA A 410 -13.10 0.37 -6.33
C ALA A 410 -13.17 1.75 -5.66
N THR A 411 -13.57 1.79 -4.39
CA THR A 411 -13.66 2.99 -3.58
C THR A 411 -12.40 3.16 -2.74
N TYR A 412 -11.71 4.28 -2.89
CA TYR A 412 -10.58 4.65 -2.02
C TYR A 412 -11.10 5.28 -0.74
N VAL A 413 -10.58 4.85 0.42
CA VAL A 413 -10.99 5.32 1.75
C VAL A 413 -10.04 6.42 2.19
N ASN A 414 -10.59 7.62 2.44
CA ASN A 414 -9.85 8.76 2.96
C ASN A 414 -10.07 8.95 4.47
N ASN A 415 -11.31 8.89 4.92
CA ASN A 415 -11.72 8.90 6.32
C ASN A 415 -12.49 7.62 6.61
N LEU A 416 -11.89 6.72 7.38
CA LEU A 416 -12.47 5.41 7.64
C LEU A 416 -13.88 5.51 8.22
N PHE A 417 -14.03 6.32 9.28
CA PHE A 417 -15.30 6.39 10.03
C PHE A 417 -16.45 7.02 9.24
N GLU A 418 -16.15 7.92 8.28
CA GLU A 418 -17.18 8.54 7.43
C GLU A 418 -17.46 7.69 6.18
N ASP A 419 -16.43 7.19 5.51
CA ASP A 419 -16.56 6.49 4.24
C ASP A 419 -17.30 5.16 4.39
N VAL A 420 -17.17 4.48 5.55
CA VAL A 420 -17.85 3.20 5.81
C VAL A 420 -19.34 3.35 6.20
N ARG A 421 -19.81 4.55 6.55
CA ARG A 421 -21.20 4.79 7.02
C ARG A 421 -22.27 4.43 5.98
N SER A 422 -21.92 4.44 4.71
CA SER A 422 -22.82 3.99 3.65
C SER A 422 -22.97 2.48 3.54
N GLY A 423 -22.12 1.71 4.21
CA GLY A 423 -22.00 0.26 4.08
C GLY A 423 -21.32 -0.20 2.77
N TRP A 424 -21.23 0.67 1.75
CA TRP A 424 -20.76 0.30 0.42
C TRP A 424 -19.31 -0.18 0.41
N VAL A 425 -18.41 0.59 1.05
CA VAL A 425 -16.98 0.23 1.16
C VAL A 425 -16.81 -1.13 1.84
N LEU A 426 -17.55 -1.37 2.92
CA LEU A 426 -17.47 -2.63 3.66
C LEU A 426 -17.97 -3.81 2.82
N LEU A 427 -19.01 -3.62 1.99
CA LEU A 427 -19.45 -4.64 1.04
C LEU A 427 -18.38 -4.91 -0.03
N GLU A 428 -17.70 -3.88 -0.55
CA GLU A 428 -16.58 -4.07 -1.48
C GLU A 428 -15.44 -4.86 -0.85
N VAL A 429 -15.10 -4.57 0.42
CA VAL A 429 -14.06 -5.30 1.17
C VAL A 429 -14.48 -6.74 1.41
N LEU A 430 -15.71 -6.98 1.85
CA LEU A 430 -16.25 -8.33 2.09
C LEU A 430 -16.23 -9.19 0.80
N ASP A 431 -16.62 -8.61 -0.34
CA ASP A 431 -16.57 -9.32 -1.63
C ASP A 431 -15.14 -9.62 -2.10
N LYS A 432 -14.17 -8.77 -1.73
CA LYS A 432 -12.74 -9.03 -1.97
C LYS A 432 -12.18 -10.15 -1.10
N VAL A 433 -12.57 -10.18 0.16
CA VAL A 433 -12.10 -11.15 1.16
C VAL A 433 -12.79 -12.50 0.99
N SER A 434 -14.09 -12.48 0.71
CA SER A 434 -14.93 -13.67 0.50
C SER A 434 -15.77 -13.48 -0.77
N PRO A 435 -15.22 -13.79 -1.96
CA PRO A 435 -15.90 -13.58 -3.23
C PRO A 435 -17.25 -14.27 -3.30
N GLY A 436 -18.28 -13.53 -3.73
CA GLY A 436 -19.65 -14.03 -3.86
C GLY A 436 -20.47 -14.03 -2.56
N SER A 437 -19.91 -13.57 -1.43
CA SER A 437 -20.65 -13.43 -0.16
C SER A 437 -21.64 -12.26 -0.17
N VAL A 438 -21.43 -11.28 -1.03
CA VAL A 438 -22.23 -10.04 -1.11
C VAL A 438 -23.33 -10.14 -2.18
N ASN A 439 -24.56 -9.85 -1.80
CA ASN A 439 -25.66 -9.73 -2.74
C ASN A 439 -25.74 -8.31 -3.33
N TRP A 440 -25.05 -8.08 -4.43
CA TRP A 440 -25.01 -6.78 -5.10
C TRP A 440 -26.36 -6.27 -5.65
N LYS A 441 -27.34 -7.16 -5.83
CA LYS A 441 -28.70 -6.78 -6.26
C LYS A 441 -29.47 -6.04 -5.14
N ARG A 442 -29.15 -6.33 -3.88
CA ARG A 442 -29.72 -5.65 -2.72
C ARG A 442 -28.95 -4.41 -2.32
N ALA A 443 -27.67 -4.29 -2.73
CA ALA A 443 -26.81 -3.19 -2.33
C ALA A 443 -27.15 -1.90 -3.08
N SER A 444 -27.29 -0.81 -2.33
CA SER A 444 -27.51 0.54 -2.86
C SER A 444 -26.18 1.22 -3.09
N LYS A 445 -25.93 1.65 -4.35
CA LYS A 445 -24.66 2.30 -4.75
C LYS A 445 -24.66 3.78 -4.37
N PRO A 446 -23.53 4.33 -3.86
CA PRO A 446 -23.37 5.78 -3.65
C PRO A 446 -23.49 6.58 -4.97
N PRO A 447 -23.95 7.83 -4.92
CA PRO A 447 -24.39 8.59 -3.73
C PRO A 447 -25.77 8.17 -3.20
N ILE A 448 -25.85 7.83 -1.89
CA ILE A 448 -27.07 7.34 -1.25
C ILE A 448 -27.71 8.50 -0.49
N LYS A 449 -28.83 9.01 -1.00
CA LYS A 449 -29.56 10.13 -0.38
C LYS A 449 -30.46 9.68 0.78
N MET A 450 -31.02 8.46 0.71
CA MET A 450 -32.00 7.96 1.67
C MET A 450 -31.30 7.23 2.84
N PRO A 451 -31.44 7.67 4.09
CA PRO A 451 -30.77 7.07 5.24
C PRO A 451 -31.05 5.58 5.41
N PHE A 452 -32.29 5.11 5.20
CA PHE A 452 -32.66 3.72 5.33
C PHE A 452 -31.87 2.80 4.37
N LYS A 453 -31.51 3.27 3.16
CA LYS A 453 -30.68 2.51 2.22
C LYS A 453 -29.25 2.33 2.69
N LYS A 454 -28.71 3.27 3.47
CA LYS A 454 -27.43 3.09 4.15
C LYS A 454 -27.54 1.99 5.21
N VAL A 455 -28.63 1.99 5.97
CA VAL A 455 -28.92 0.97 6.99
C VAL A 455 -29.07 -0.42 6.33
N GLU A 456 -29.75 -0.53 5.18
CA GLU A 456 -29.87 -1.82 4.45
C GLU A 456 -28.51 -2.35 4.01
N ASN A 457 -27.63 -1.50 3.48
CA ASN A 457 -26.26 -1.91 3.14
C ASN A 457 -25.50 -2.39 4.39
N CYS A 458 -25.56 -1.61 5.48
CA CYS A 458 -24.88 -1.97 6.73
C CYS A 458 -25.46 -3.24 7.38
N ASN A 459 -26.77 -3.45 7.31
CA ASN A 459 -27.37 -4.72 7.74
C ASN A 459 -26.84 -5.90 6.92
N GLN A 460 -26.72 -5.75 5.59
CA GLN A 460 -26.09 -6.78 4.77
C GLN A 460 -24.62 -7.05 5.16
N VAL A 461 -23.86 -6.00 5.53
CA VAL A 461 -22.48 -6.16 6.05
C VAL A 461 -22.48 -7.04 7.29
N ILE A 462 -23.41 -6.80 8.23
CA ILE A 462 -23.53 -7.58 9.46
C ILE A 462 -23.97 -9.02 9.17
N ASP A 463 -24.94 -9.21 8.26
CA ASP A 463 -25.42 -10.54 7.87
C ASP A 463 -24.29 -11.37 7.26
N VAL A 464 -23.49 -10.77 6.36
CA VAL A 464 -22.32 -11.42 5.79
C VAL A 464 -21.28 -11.73 6.87
N GLY A 465 -21.01 -10.77 7.78
CA GLY A 465 -20.08 -10.96 8.89
C GLY A 465 -20.49 -12.11 9.80
N LYS A 466 -21.79 -12.23 10.15
CA LYS A 466 -22.34 -13.36 10.90
C LYS A 466 -22.17 -14.68 10.15
N GLY A 467 -22.38 -14.68 8.81
CA GLY A 467 -22.12 -15.83 7.96
C GLY A 467 -20.65 -16.27 7.97
N LEU A 468 -19.73 -15.33 8.14
CA LEU A 468 -18.30 -15.57 8.31
C LEU A 468 -17.91 -15.91 9.78
N LYS A 469 -18.88 -16.10 10.66
CA LYS A 469 -18.71 -16.41 12.09
C LYS A 469 -18.04 -15.30 12.91
N PHE A 470 -18.24 -14.03 12.53
CA PHE A 470 -17.76 -12.91 13.35
C PHE A 470 -18.64 -12.78 14.59
N SER A 471 -17.99 -12.44 15.73
CA SER A 471 -18.69 -12.12 16.96
C SER A 471 -19.30 -10.71 16.88
N LEU A 472 -20.59 -10.63 16.54
CA LEU A 472 -21.32 -9.38 16.30
C LEU A 472 -22.56 -9.30 17.23
N VAL A 473 -22.32 -9.57 18.54
CA VAL A 473 -23.36 -9.45 19.56
C VAL A 473 -23.67 -7.97 19.77
N ASN A 474 -24.97 -7.64 19.75
CA ASN A 474 -25.45 -6.25 19.92
C ASN A 474 -24.88 -5.23 18.91
N VAL A 475 -24.57 -5.66 17.70
CA VAL A 475 -24.14 -4.79 16.60
C VAL A 475 -25.25 -4.73 15.55
N ALA A 476 -25.74 -3.54 15.25
CA ALA A 476 -26.74 -3.27 14.24
C ALA A 476 -26.18 -2.42 13.09
N GLY A 477 -26.83 -2.46 11.92
CA GLY A 477 -26.42 -1.61 10.78
C GLY A 477 -26.50 -0.11 11.08
N SER A 478 -27.40 0.29 11.99
CA SER A 478 -27.51 1.68 12.47
C SER A 478 -26.22 2.17 13.15
N ASP A 479 -25.47 1.30 13.83
CA ASP A 479 -24.22 1.68 14.51
C ASP A 479 -23.15 2.12 13.51
N PHE A 480 -23.09 1.45 12.37
CA PHE A 480 -22.17 1.84 11.27
C PHE A 480 -22.62 3.16 10.64
N VAL A 481 -23.93 3.33 10.40
CA VAL A 481 -24.49 4.57 9.84
C VAL A 481 -24.25 5.75 10.78
N GLN A 482 -24.32 5.53 12.09
CA GLN A 482 -24.06 6.57 13.10
C GLN A 482 -22.54 6.83 13.29
N GLY A 483 -21.68 5.98 12.72
CA GLY A 483 -20.23 6.13 12.83
C GLY A 483 -19.65 5.71 14.17
N ASN A 484 -20.24 4.68 14.83
CA ASN A 484 -19.71 4.15 16.09
C ASN A 484 -18.29 3.59 15.91
N LYS A 485 -17.29 4.41 16.26
CA LYS A 485 -15.87 4.13 16.04
C LYS A 485 -15.43 2.78 16.61
N LYS A 486 -15.83 2.48 17.86
CA LYS A 486 -15.45 1.22 18.53
C LYS A 486 -15.98 -0.01 17.80
N LEU A 487 -17.24 -0.01 17.39
CA LEU A 487 -17.86 -1.13 16.68
C LEU A 487 -17.32 -1.28 15.25
N ILE A 488 -17.05 -0.17 14.57
CA ILE A 488 -16.42 -0.17 13.24
C ILE A 488 -15.02 -0.80 13.33
N LEU A 489 -14.18 -0.38 14.28
CA LEU A 489 -12.83 -0.94 14.45
C LEU A 489 -12.86 -2.40 14.87
N ALA A 490 -13.80 -2.79 15.75
CA ALA A 490 -13.97 -4.18 16.18
C ALA A 490 -14.38 -5.10 15.00
N PHE A 491 -15.27 -4.62 14.12
CA PHE A 491 -15.64 -5.35 12.90
C PHE A 491 -14.45 -5.49 11.95
N LEU A 492 -13.74 -4.39 11.67
CA LEU A 492 -12.60 -4.37 10.76
C LEU A 492 -11.44 -5.22 11.26
N TRP A 493 -11.23 -5.26 12.58
CA TRP A 493 -10.27 -6.20 13.17
C TRP A 493 -10.62 -7.65 12.89
N GLN A 494 -11.88 -8.04 13.09
CA GLN A 494 -12.33 -9.41 12.81
C GLN A 494 -12.18 -9.75 11.33
N LEU A 495 -12.51 -8.82 10.44
CA LEU A 495 -12.39 -8.99 9.00
C LEU A 495 -10.92 -9.12 8.55
N MET A 496 -10.03 -8.28 9.07
CA MET A 496 -8.58 -8.35 8.78
C MET A 496 -7.97 -9.66 9.31
N ARG A 497 -8.31 -10.04 10.55
CA ARG A 497 -7.89 -11.30 11.16
C ARG A 497 -8.39 -12.51 10.35
N PHE A 498 -9.66 -12.51 9.95
CA PHE A 498 -10.24 -13.55 9.11
C PHE A 498 -9.47 -13.68 7.79
N THR A 499 -9.19 -12.56 7.10
CA THR A 499 -8.43 -12.55 5.84
C THR A 499 -7.05 -13.18 6.02
N MET A 500 -6.35 -12.84 7.09
CA MET A 500 -5.03 -13.34 7.41
C MET A 500 -5.04 -14.85 7.69
N LEU A 501 -5.99 -15.32 8.48
CA LEU A 501 -6.14 -16.75 8.79
C LEU A 501 -6.54 -17.56 7.55
N GLN A 502 -7.38 -17.00 6.67
CA GLN A 502 -7.74 -17.59 5.39
C GLN A 502 -6.51 -17.76 4.48
N LEU A 503 -5.64 -16.76 4.41
CA LEU A 503 -4.39 -16.85 3.63
C LEU A 503 -3.52 -17.98 4.14
N LEU A 504 -3.35 -18.12 5.45
CA LEU A 504 -2.59 -19.20 6.06
C LEU A 504 -3.25 -20.58 5.80
N ARG A 505 -4.58 -20.67 5.91
CA ARG A 505 -5.34 -21.89 5.65
C ARG A 505 -5.23 -22.37 4.21
N ASN A 506 -5.15 -21.45 3.26
CA ASN A 506 -5.03 -21.79 1.84
C ASN A 506 -3.67 -22.38 1.46
N LEU A 507 -2.68 -22.31 2.37
CA LEU A 507 -1.40 -23.00 2.21
C LEU A 507 -1.56 -24.48 2.61
N ARG A 508 -1.95 -25.31 1.63
CA ARG A 508 -2.27 -26.75 1.80
C ARG A 508 -1.17 -27.56 2.50
N SER A 509 0.09 -27.14 2.32
CA SER A 509 1.26 -27.81 2.92
C SER A 509 1.35 -27.69 4.44
N PHE A 510 0.61 -26.76 5.05
CA PHE A 510 0.68 -26.53 6.49
C PHE A 510 -0.59 -26.93 7.24
N SER A 511 -1.76 -26.59 6.70
CA SER A 511 -3.02 -26.69 7.45
C SER A 511 -3.69 -28.06 7.35
N GLN A 512 -3.39 -28.87 6.34
CA GLN A 512 -4.13 -30.12 6.05
C GLN A 512 -5.66 -29.97 6.16
N GLY A 513 -6.17 -28.73 5.93
CA GLY A 513 -7.59 -28.40 6.09
C GLY A 513 -8.03 -28.03 7.51
N LYS A 514 -7.13 -28.01 8.50
CA LYS A 514 -7.41 -27.61 9.89
C LYS A 514 -7.52 -26.07 9.99
N GLU A 515 -8.41 -25.60 10.86
CA GLU A 515 -8.45 -24.18 11.23
C GLU A 515 -7.15 -23.79 11.95
N ILE A 516 -6.57 -22.65 11.54
CA ILE A 516 -5.38 -22.09 12.19
C ILE A 516 -5.85 -21.09 13.24
N THR A 517 -5.34 -21.22 14.46
CA THR A 517 -5.63 -20.36 15.59
C THR A 517 -4.47 -19.40 15.91
N ASP A 518 -4.71 -18.38 16.74
CA ASP A 518 -3.66 -17.48 17.24
C ASP A 518 -2.58 -18.26 18.01
N ALA A 519 -2.99 -19.32 18.74
CA ALA A 519 -2.06 -20.23 19.44
C ALA A 519 -1.15 -20.99 18.48
N ASP A 520 -1.65 -21.41 17.32
CA ASP A 520 -0.82 -22.07 16.30
C ASP A 520 0.23 -21.11 15.73
N ILE A 521 -0.12 -19.83 15.54
CA ILE A 521 0.81 -18.79 15.09
C ILE A 521 1.88 -18.54 16.16
N LEU A 522 1.50 -18.44 17.41
CA LEU A 522 2.41 -18.27 18.56
C LEU A 522 3.39 -19.44 18.66
N ASN A 523 2.87 -20.67 18.66
CA ASN A 523 3.67 -21.89 18.72
C ASN A 523 4.64 -22.00 17.54
N TRP A 524 4.17 -21.68 16.33
CA TRP A 524 5.01 -21.66 15.14
C TRP A 524 6.18 -20.66 15.30
N ALA A 525 5.90 -19.45 15.79
CA ALA A 525 6.91 -18.41 15.98
C ALA A 525 7.99 -18.84 16.99
N ASN A 526 7.57 -19.35 18.16
CA ASN A 526 8.47 -19.86 19.18
C ASN A 526 9.32 -21.05 18.68
N GLN A 527 8.68 -21.99 17.97
CA GLN A 527 9.38 -23.14 17.38
C GLN A 527 10.40 -22.69 16.33
N LYS A 528 10.06 -21.68 15.52
CA LYS A 528 10.94 -21.17 14.47
C LYS A 528 12.19 -20.49 15.05
N VAL A 529 12.01 -19.67 16.09
CA VAL A 529 13.11 -19.03 16.83
C VAL A 529 13.98 -20.11 17.49
N LYS A 530 13.39 -21.06 18.20
CA LYS A 530 14.10 -22.16 18.87
C LYS A 530 14.90 -23.01 17.88
N SER A 531 14.32 -23.34 16.71
CA SER A 531 14.99 -24.18 15.70
C SER A 531 16.19 -23.47 15.04
N SER A 532 16.28 -22.15 15.14
CA SER A 532 17.44 -21.36 14.68
C SER A 532 18.55 -21.22 15.71
N GLY A 533 18.44 -21.92 16.87
CA GLY A 533 19.42 -21.85 17.96
C GLY A 533 19.35 -20.62 18.82
N LYS A 534 18.23 -19.88 18.75
CA LYS A 534 17.97 -18.68 19.57
C LYS A 534 17.14 -19.06 20.82
N SER A 535 17.27 -18.25 21.86
CA SER A 535 16.67 -18.54 23.17
C SER A 535 15.41 -17.73 23.50
N SER A 536 15.07 -16.73 22.68
CA SER A 536 13.89 -15.91 22.92
C SER A 536 12.61 -16.75 22.81
N HIS A 537 11.70 -16.55 23.75
CA HIS A 537 10.40 -17.20 23.83
C HIS A 537 9.37 -16.20 24.32
N ILE A 538 8.13 -16.33 23.86
CA ILE A 538 7.02 -15.50 24.29
C ILE A 538 5.83 -16.39 24.66
N ASP A 539 5.17 -16.08 25.78
CA ASP A 539 4.02 -16.87 26.27
C ASP A 539 2.71 -16.40 25.62
N SER A 540 2.66 -15.16 25.17
CA SER A 540 1.49 -14.58 24.52
C SER A 540 1.89 -13.37 23.67
N PHE A 541 0.97 -12.91 22.80
CA PHE A 541 1.14 -11.65 22.05
C PHE A 541 0.97 -10.39 22.93
N LYS A 542 0.74 -10.55 24.24
CA LYS A 542 0.74 -9.48 25.26
C LYS A 542 2.06 -9.42 26.04
N ASP A 543 3.02 -10.28 25.73
CA ASP A 543 4.28 -10.36 26.47
C ASP A 543 5.08 -9.07 26.33
N ARG A 544 5.33 -8.41 27.47
CA ARG A 544 6.05 -7.13 27.50
C ARG A 544 7.50 -7.21 27.00
N SER A 545 8.10 -8.41 26.98
CA SER A 545 9.44 -8.60 26.41
C SER A 545 9.50 -8.29 24.91
N LEU A 546 8.35 -8.32 24.20
CA LEU A 546 8.24 -7.95 22.79
C LEU A 546 8.58 -6.49 22.51
N SER A 547 8.46 -5.61 23.53
CA SER A 547 8.69 -4.16 23.41
C SER A 547 10.11 -3.81 22.92
N ASN A 548 11.13 -4.61 23.25
CA ASN A 548 12.52 -4.37 22.81
C ASN A 548 12.80 -4.80 21.36
N GLY A 549 11.85 -5.49 20.72
CA GLY A 549 11.92 -5.97 19.34
C GLY A 549 12.82 -7.20 19.11
N LYS A 550 13.55 -7.68 20.12
CA LYS A 550 14.56 -8.74 19.97
C LYS A 550 13.96 -10.03 19.43
N PHE A 551 12.80 -10.45 19.94
CA PHE A 551 12.09 -11.64 19.49
C PHE A 551 11.78 -11.58 17.98
N PHE A 552 11.31 -10.45 17.46
CA PHE A 552 10.97 -10.29 16.04
C PHE A 552 12.22 -10.30 15.16
N LEU A 553 13.31 -9.71 15.60
CA LEU A 553 14.60 -9.75 14.88
C LEU A 553 15.14 -11.17 14.78
N GLU A 554 15.02 -11.94 15.86
CA GLU A 554 15.37 -13.35 15.87
C GLU A 554 14.45 -14.19 15.00
N LEU A 555 13.13 -13.92 15.02
CA LEU A 555 12.15 -14.59 14.15
C LEU A 555 12.43 -14.30 12.66
N LEU A 556 12.65 -13.04 12.29
CA LEU A 556 12.99 -12.64 10.93
C LEU A 556 14.29 -13.30 10.47
N SER A 557 15.32 -13.33 11.32
CA SER A 557 16.57 -14.00 11.06
C SER A 557 16.41 -15.52 10.96
N ALA A 558 15.51 -16.13 11.75
CA ALA A 558 15.20 -17.57 11.69
C ALA A 558 14.47 -17.94 10.40
N VAL A 559 13.64 -17.03 9.87
CA VAL A 559 12.91 -17.24 8.61
C VAL A 559 13.82 -17.04 7.41
N GLN A 560 14.65 -16.00 7.42
CA GLN A 560 15.62 -15.67 6.38
C GLN A 560 16.93 -15.16 6.99
N PRO A 561 17.96 -16.01 7.13
CA PRO A 561 19.16 -15.72 7.92
C PRO A 561 19.93 -14.45 7.54
N ARG A 562 19.86 -14.03 6.27
CA ARG A 562 20.63 -12.86 5.78
C ARG A 562 19.88 -11.55 5.84
N VAL A 563 18.60 -11.55 6.23
CA VAL A 563 17.75 -10.36 6.14
C VAL A 563 18.03 -9.36 7.27
N VAL A 564 18.46 -9.85 8.44
CA VAL A 564 18.78 -9.02 9.61
C VAL A 564 20.27 -8.73 9.67
N ASN A 565 20.64 -7.47 9.62
CA ASN A 565 22.00 -7.02 9.90
C ASN A 565 22.15 -6.77 11.39
N TRP A 566 22.71 -7.72 12.11
CA TRP A 566 22.89 -7.64 13.57
C TRP A 566 23.80 -6.51 14.05
N LYS A 567 24.63 -5.93 13.17
CA LYS A 567 25.52 -4.81 13.51
C LYS A 567 24.76 -3.51 13.75
N VAL A 568 23.53 -3.40 13.27
CA VAL A 568 22.70 -2.19 13.41
C VAL A 568 21.57 -2.38 14.43
N VAL A 569 21.45 -3.55 15.02
CA VAL A 569 20.47 -3.86 16.06
C VAL A 569 20.96 -3.29 17.39
N THR A 570 20.07 -2.60 18.11
CA THR A 570 20.35 -1.99 19.42
C THR A 570 20.00 -2.92 20.57
N SER A 571 20.40 -2.58 21.80
CA SER A 571 20.08 -3.37 23.00
C SER A 571 18.57 -3.46 23.28
N GLY A 572 17.79 -2.44 22.87
CA GLY A 572 16.36 -2.32 23.15
C GLY A 572 16.04 -1.92 24.60
N GLU A 573 17.01 -1.37 25.33
CA GLU A 573 16.83 -0.97 26.73
C GLU A 573 16.18 0.42 26.84
N THR A 574 16.63 1.37 26.05
CA THR A 574 16.07 2.72 26.01
C THR A 574 14.88 2.79 25.05
N ASP A 575 14.02 3.79 25.19
CA ASP A 575 12.88 3.98 24.28
C ASP A 575 13.34 4.32 22.85
N GLU A 576 14.48 5.00 22.71
CA GLU A 576 15.13 5.23 21.42
C GLU A 576 15.61 3.93 20.79
N ASP A 577 16.25 3.06 21.56
CA ASP A 577 16.66 1.73 21.13
C ASP A 577 15.48 0.88 20.66
N LYS A 578 14.41 0.86 21.44
CA LYS A 578 13.16 0.15 21.08
C LYS A 578 12.59 0.70 19.78
N LYS A 579 12.55 2.03 19.63
CA LYS A 579 12.06 2.68 18.41
C LYS A 579 12.90 2.35 17.20
N LEU A 580 14.22 2.37 17.34
CA LEU A 580 15.16 1.97 16.29
C LEU A 580 14.97 0.51 15.88
N ASN A 581 14.83 -0.40 16.85
CA ASN A 581 14.58 -1.81 16.55
C ASN A 581 13.21 -2.00 15.89
N ALA A 582 12.15 -1.36 16.37
CA ALA A 582 10.80 -1.47 15.84
C ALA A 582 10.71 -0.97 14.40
N THR A 583 11.31 0.19 14.08
CA THR A 583 11.34 0.74 12.71
C THR A 583 12.13 -0.18 11.77
N TYR A 584 13.23 -0.76 12.26
CA TYR A 584 14.04 -1.71 11.51
C TYR A 584 13.27 -3.03 11.25
N ILE A 585 12.58 -3.58 12.25
CA ILE A 585 11.73 -4.79 12.13
C ILE A 585 10.67 -4.61 11.03
N ILE A 586 9.94 -3.47 11.07
CA ILE A 586 8.89 -3.17 10.09
C ILE A 586 9.48 -3.09 8.68
N SER A 587 10.64 -2.43 8.54
CA SER A 587 11.30 -2.29 7.24
C SER A 587 11.82 -3.63 6.71
N VAL A 588 12.43 -4.46 7.56
CA VAL A 588 12.90 -5.80 7.21
C VAL A 588 11.72 -6.72 6.84
N ALA A 589 10.63 -6.68 7.59
CA ALA A 589 9.43 -7.47 7.27
C ALA A 589 8.83 -7.06 5.91
N ARG A 590 8.74 -5.75 5.62
CA ARG A 590 8.30 -5.23 4.31
C ARG A 590 9.26 -5.62 3.20
N LYS A 591 10.57 -5.61 3.45
CA LYS A 591 11.62 -6.04 2.53
C LYS A 591 11.49 -7.52 2.15
N LEU A 592 11.11 -8.37 3.10
CA LEU A 592 10.80 -9.78 2.85
C LEU A 592 9.55 -9.97 1.98
N GLY A 593 8.58 -9.05 2.03
CA GLY A 593 7.34 -9.16 1.28
C GLY A 593 6.08 -9.14 2.15
N CYS A 594 6.22 -8.89 3.47
CA CYS A 594 5.08 -8.76 4.36
C CYS A 594 4.34 -7.43 4.09
N SER A 595 3.05 -7.52 3.76
CA SER A 595 2.17 -6.34 3.64
C SER A 595 1.61 -6.02 5.02
N ILE A 596 2.28 -5.12 5.74
CA ILE A 596 1.97 -4.73 7.12
C ILE A 596 1.84 -3.20 7.24
N PHE A 597 0.94 -2.76 8.11
CA PHE A 597 0.54 -1.36 8.24
C PHE A 597 0.73 -0.79 9.66
N LEU A 598 1.20 -1.61 10.61
CA LEU A 598 1.50 -1.20 11.99
C LEU A 598 2.61 -0.14 12.03
N LEU A 599 2.64 0.61 13.14
CA LEU A 599 3.64 1.61 13.46
C LEU A 599 4.67 1.08 14.47
N PRO A 600 5.85 1.71 14.62
CA PRO A 600 6.83 1.33 15.64
C PRO A 600 6.25 1.31 17.05
N GLU A 601 5.38 2.25 17.36
CA GLU A 601 4.69 2.37 18.65
C GLU A 601 3.84 1.12 18.97
N ASP A 602 3.25 0.47 17.96
CA ASP A 602 2.49 -0.78 18.17
C ASP A 602 3.36 -1.94 18.65
N ILE A 603 4.65 -1.95 18.31
CA ILE A 603 5.62 -2.93 18.81
C ILE A 603 6.07 -2.53 20.21
N ILE A 604 6.42 -1.26 20.43
CA ILE A 604 6.93 -0.73 21.71
C ILE A 604 5.90 -0.89 22.83
N GLU A 605 4.64 -0.56 22.53
CA GLU A 605 3.53 -0.64 23.49
C GLU A 605 2.88 -2.03 23.55
N VAL A 606 3.37 -2.97 22.74
CA VAL A 606 2.89 -4.36 22.66
C VAL A 606 1.40 -4.42 22.31
N ASN A 607 1.00 -3.77 21.20
CA ASN A 607 -0.35 -3.88 20.68
C ASN A 607 -0.60 -5.30 20.14
N GLN A 608 -1.34 -6.11 20.94
CA GLN A 608 -1.59 -7.51 20.64
C GLN A 608 -2.11 -7.77 19.23
N LYS A 609 -3.05 -6.96 18.74
CA LYS A 609 -3.65 -7.10 17.41
C LYS A 609 -2.61 -6.90 16.31
N MET A 610 -1.81 -5.86 16.42
CA MET A 610 -0.81 -5.50 15.43
C MET A 610 0.38 -6.47 15.44
N ILE A 611 0.78 -6.94 16.62
CA ILE A 611 1.81 -7.97 16.81
C ILE A 611 1.38 -9.32 16.20
N LEU A 612 0.14 -9.74 16.43
CA LEU A 612 -0.41 -10.94 15.79
C LEU A 612 -0.37 -10.81 14.25
N THR A 613 -0.74 -9.65 13.71
CA THR A 613 -0.72 -9.39 12.27
C THR A 613 0.69 -9.47 11.71
N LEU A 614 1.67 -8.90 12.39
CA LEU A 614 3.10 -8.96 12.01
C LEU A 614 3.58 -10.42 11.99
N THR A 615 3.34 -11.16 13.08
CA THR A 615 3.79 -12.55 13.23
C THR A 615 3.17 -13.45 12.17
N ALA A 616 1.87 -13.33 11.93
CA ALA A 616 1.15 -14.11 10.93
C ALA A 616 1.60 -13.79 9.50
N SER A 617 1.94 -12.52 9.21
CA SER A 617 2.48 -12.12 7.91
C SER A 617 3.87 -12.72 7.67
N ILE A 618 4.71 -12.77 8.69
CA ILE A 618 6.03 -13.43 8.63
C ILE A 618 5.84 -14.95 8.45
N MET A 619 4.90 -15.55 9.18
CA MET A 619 4.57 -16.97 9.02
C MET A 619 4.09 -17.29 7.61
N TYR A 620 3.17 -16.50 7.06
CA TYR A 620 2.66 -16.67 5.70
C TYR A 620 3.79 -16.63 4.67
N TRP A 621 4.66 -15.63 4.75
CA TRP A 621 5.83 -15.52 3.87
C TRP A 621 6.74 -16.75 3.99
N SER A 622 7.06 -17.16 5.21
CA SER A 622 7.94 -18.32 5.49
C SER A 622 7.39 -19.63 4.90
N LEU A 623 6.08 -19.82 4.97
CA LEU A 623 5.42 -21.03 4.46
C LEU A 623 5.35 -21.05 2.93
N GLN A 624 5.25 -19.90 2.29
CA GLN A 624 5.28 -19.79 0.83
C GLN A 624 6.67 -20.06 0.23
N HIS A 625 7.74 -19.73 0.98
CA HIS A 625 9.12 -19.78 0.50
C HIS A 625 9.93 -20.93 1.13
N LYS A 626 9.28 -22.04 1.50
CA LYS A 626 10.00 -23.24 1.95
C LYS A 626 10.94 -23.73 0.85
N PRO A 627 12.22 -24.06 1.15
CA PRO A 627 13.11 -24.64 0.16
C PRO A 627 12.54 -25.96 -0.36
N ALA A 628 12.60 -26.17 -1.66
CA ALA A 628 12.11 -27.37 -2.35
C ALA A 628 12.77 -28.69 -1.89
N GLN A 629 13.81 -28.62 -1.09
CA GLN A 629 14.54 -29.80 -0.56
C GLN A 629 13.75 -30.66 0.43
N LEU A 630 12.68 -30.11 1.06
CA LEU A 630 11.82 -30.91 1.95
C LEU A 630 10.67 -31.61 1.20
N GLN A 631 10.35 -31.18 -0.01
CA GLN A 631 9.32 -31.84 -0.83
C GLN A 631 9.84 -33.12 -1.48
N SER A 632 11.16 -33.20 -1.79
CA SER A 632 11.77 -34.41 -2.34
C SER A 632 11.97 -35.51 -1.29
N LEU A 633 12.12 -35.19 -0.02
CA LEU A 633 12.22 -36.18 1.06
C LEU A 633 10.85 -36.75 1.45
N GLN A 634 9.79 -35.96 1.41
CA GLN A 634 8.43 -36.46 1.68
C GLN A 634 7.87 -37.35 0.55
N THR A 635 8.28 -37.08 -0.71
CA THR A 635 7.92 -37.95 -1.85
C THR A 635 8.67 -39.25 -1.85
N ILE A 636 9.83 -39.34 -1.20
CA ILE A 636 10.63 -40.57 -1.07
C ILE A 636 10.04 -41.43 0.08
N GLU A 637 9.58 -40.85 1.18
CA GLU A 637 8.94 -41.60 2.27
C GLU A 637 7.56 -42.15 1.89
N GLU A 638 6.78 -41.48 1.03
CA GLU A 638 5.49 -41.98 0.55
C GLU A 638 5.60 -43.07 -0.52
N THR A 639 6.77 -43.22 -1.19
CA THR A 639 7.02 -44.26 -2.19
C THR A 639 7.63 -45.53 -1.61
N GLU A 640 8.15 -45.51 -0.39
CA GLU A 640 8.74 -46.70 0.26
C GLU A 640 7.75 -47.56 1.07
N THR A 641 6.50 -47.12 1.25
CA THR A 641 5.51 -47.86 2.05
C THR A 641 4.64 -48.87 1.28
N HIS A 642 4.85 -49.07 -0.01
CA HIS A 642 4.08 -50.07 -0.78
C HIS A 642 4.98 -50.88 -1.74
N LYS A 643 5.71 -51.88 -1.23
CA LYS A 643 6.00 -53.13 -1.97
C LYS A 643 6.26 -54.29 -0.99
N PRO A 644 5.59 -55.44 -1.17
CA PRO A 644 5.86 -56.61 -0.38
C PRO A 644 7.09 -57.37 -0.87
N VAL A 645 7.80 -57.89 0.10
CA VAL A 645 8.97 -58.74 0.04
C VAL A 645 8.74 -59.96 -0.85
N GLN A 646 9.64 -60.23 -1.81
CA GLN A 646 9.97 -61.58 -2.25
C GLN A 646 11.49 -61.76 -2.28
N LEU A 647 11.92 -62.65 -1.38
CA LEU A 647 13.25 -63.25 -1.37
C LEU A 647 13.44 -64.14 -2.62
N GLN A 648 14.57 -64.02 -3.28
CA GLN A 648 15.28 -65.17 -3.80
C GLN A 648 16.79 -64.88 -4.01
N SER A 649 17.51 -65.82 -3.59
CA SER A 649 18.95 -66.05 -3.35
C SER A 649 19.83 -66.19 -4.58
N LEU A 650 21.19 -66.10 -4.29
CA LEU A 650 22.35 -66.70 -4.97
C LEU A 650 22.90 -65.90 -6.17
N GLN A 651 24.18 -65.69 -6.38
CA GLN A 651 25.47 -66.31 -6.00
C GLN A 651 26.62 -65.38 -6.37
N THR A 652 27.69 -65.49 -5.62
CA THR A 652 29.07 -65.11 -5.80
C THR A 652 29.66 -65.37 -7.19
N VAL A 653 30.57 -64.54 -7.65
CA VAL A 653 31.88 -64.90 -8.18
C VAL A 653 32.85 -63.72 -8.19
N GLU A 654 34.03 -64.00 -7.75
CA GLU A 654 35.27 -63.34 -7.51
C GLU A 654 36.03 -62.86 -8.76
N GLU A 655 37.06 -62.08 -8.45
CA GLU A 655 38.39 -61.95 -9.09
C GLU A 655 38.47 -61.06 -10.34
N THR A 656 39.48 -60.30 -10.56
CA THR A 656 40.81 -59.96 -10.14
C THR A 656 41.37 -58.84 -11.02
N GLU A 657 42.26 -58.16 -10.51
CA GLU A 657 43.56 -57.62 -10.86
C GLU A 657 43.70 -56.18 -11.36
N THR A 658 44.55 -55.53 -10.62
CA THR A 658 45.37 -54.32 -10.92
C THR A 658 46.54 -54.75 -11.92
N PRO A 659 47.47 -53.92 -12.41
CA PRO A 659 47.96 -52.64 -11.89
C PRO A 659 48.45 -51.61 -12.95
N ASP A 660 48.82 -50.45 -12.46
CA ASP A 660 50.13 -49.79 -12.57
C ASP A 660 50.30 -48.45 -13.28
N ALA A 661 50.93 -47.57 -12.51
CA ALA A 661 51.95 -46.54 -12.74
C ALA A 661 51.57 -45.31 -13.60
N SER A 662 51.80 -44.09 -13.17
CA SER A 662 53.00 -43.51 -12.56
C SER A 662 52.80 -42.01 -12.32
N VAL A 663 53.30 -41.55 -11.19
CA VAL A 663 53.60 -40.17 -10.76
C VAL A 663 54.84 -39.65 -11.52
N PRO A 664 55.11 -38.36 -11.74
CA PRO A 664 55.79 -37.63 -10.66
C PRO A 664 55.38 -36.14 -10.48
N LYS A 665 55.50 -35.71 -9.23
CA LYS A 665 55.91 -34.36 -8.80
C LYS A 665 57.36 -34.11 -9.04
N PRO A 666 57.91 -32.88 -9.09
CA PRO A 666 58.33 -32.21 -7.86
C PRO A 666 58.21 -30.65 -7.85
N ASP A 667 58.07 -30.15 -6.64
CA ASP A 667 58.88 -29.19 -5.86
C ASP A 667 59.31 -27.85 -6.50
N ALA A 668 59.00 -26.71 -5.84
CA ALA A 668 59.85 -26.01 -4.87
C ALA A 668 59.35 -24.58 -4.62
N SER A 669 59.09 -24.25 -3.37
CA SER A 669 59.30 -22.91 -2.80
C SER A 669 60.80 -22.69 -2.64
N PRO A 670 61.39 -21.49 -2.34
CA PRO A 670 60.95 -20.54 -1.35
C PRO A 670 61.32 -19.05 -1.63
N SER A 671 60.92 -18.16 -0.76
CA SER A 671 61.67 -17.11 -0.04
C SER A 671 61.05 -15.72 -0.02
N GLU A 672 60.69 -15.32 1.17
CA GLU A 672 60.69 -13.93 1.62
C GLU A 672 62.13 -13.34 1.65
N PRO A 673 62.31 -11.99 1.67
CA PRO A 673 62.68 -11.43 2.95
C PRO A 673 62.08 -10.03 3.28
N ASP A 674 62.01 -9.80 4.59
CA ASP A 674 61.95 -8.61 5.39
C ASP A 674 62.55 -7.29 4.82
N ALA A 675 61.93 -6.19 5.20
CA ALA A 675 62.59 -5.05 5.90
C ALA A 675 61.56 -3.93 6.23
N SER A 676 61.16 -3.85 7.47
CA SER A 676 61.26 -2.74 8.42
C SER A 676 61.63 -1.34 7.89
N LEU A 677 60.86 -0.32 8.32
CA LEU A 677 61.30 0.83 9.11
C LEU A 677 60.21 1.91 9.24
N SER A 678 59.86 2.14 10.45
CA SER A 678 59.76 3.37 11.24
C SER A 678 58.69 4.46 10.89
N ALA A 679 57.89 4.72 11.90
CA ALA A 679 57.16 5.94 12.17
C ALA A 679 58.10 7.13 12.44
N PRO A 680 57.60 8.37 12.40
CA PRO A 680 57.53 9.04 13.68
C PRO A 680 56.21 9.78 13.95
N ALA A 681 55.91 9.88 15.22
CA ALA A 681 54.93 10.71 15.90
C ALA A 681 55.26 12.18 15.80
N ALA A 682 54.23 13.03 15.74
CA ALA A 682 54.32 14.40 16.26
C ALA A 682 52.96 14.81 16.82
N SER A 683 52.95 14.93 18.10
CA SER A 683 52.03 15.66 18.97
C SER A 683 52.03 17.15 18.64
N VAL A 684 50.85 17.82 18.79
CA VAL A 684 50.73 19.15 19.45
C VAL A 684 49.23 19.41 19.75
N SER A 685 48.92 19.40 21.01
CA SER A 685 48.24 20.31 21.94
C SER A 685 46.91 20.99 21.51
N ALA A 686 45.96 20.82 22.42
CA ALA A 686 44.78 21.67 22.64
C ALA A 686 45.17 23.02 23.26
N PRO A 687 44.25 23.99 23.25
CA PRO A 687 43.95 24.69 24.50
C PRO A 687 42.43 24.82 24.82
N ASP A 688 42.15 24.57 26.06
CA ASP A 688 41.31 25.20 27.09
C ASP A 688 40.04 25.98 26.69
N ALA A 689 38.95 25.49 27.19
CA ALA A 689 38.06 26.00 28.26
C ALA A 689 37.58 27.46 28.18
N LEU A 690 36.26 27.60 28.16
CA LEU A 690 35.56 28.53 29.04
C LEU A 690 34.12 28.08 29.31
N SER A 691 33.86 27.88 30.54
CA SER A 691 32.66 27.65 31.29
C SER A 691 31.63 28.77 31.16
N SER A 692 30.35 28.43 31.13
CA SER A 692 29.34 29.13 31.95
C SER A 692 28.03 28.34 31.95
N SER A 693 27.72 27.73 33.06
CA SER A 693 26.35 27.48 33.50
C SER A 693 25.73 28.75 34.04
N PRO A 694 24.42 28.91 34.01
CA PRO A 694 23.75 29.23 35.25
C PRO A 694 22.49 28.41 35.57
N ALA A 695 22.45 28.03 36.81
CA ALA A 695 21.38 28.17 37.80
C ALA A 695 20.08 27.41 37.65
N ALA A 696 19.93 26.48 38.54
CA ALA A 696 18.71 25.92 39.06
C ALA A 696 17.85 26.96 39.77
N LEU A 697 16.53 26.80 39.74
CA LEU A 697 15.54 27.25 40.71
C LEU A 697 14.26 26.44 40.64
N PRO A 698 13.40 26.43 41.67
CA PRO A 698 13.33 25.36 42.62
C PRO A 698 11.98 24.59 42.54
N SER A 699 11.99 23.43 43.19
CA SER A 699 10.84 22.60 43.54
C SER A 699 9.77 23.36 44.34
N VAL A 700 8.52 23.22 43.93
CA VAL A 700 7.38 23.39 44.87
C VAL A 700 6.63 22.07 44.85
N SER A 701 6.62 21.46 46.03
CA SER A 701 5.79 20.36 46.44
C SER A 701 4.35 20.84 46.64
N GLU A 702 3.36 20.15 46.07
CA GLU A 702 2.04 20.04 46.70
C GLU A 702 1.53 18.62 46.58
N GLU A 703 1.17 18.13 47.75
CA GLU A 703 0.57 16.86 48.06
C GLU A 703 -0.89 16.79 47.62
N GLY A 704 -1.32 15.57 47.34
CA GLY A 704 -2.64 15.10 47.75
C GLY A 704 -3.70 15.04 46.69
N ASP A 705 -4.08 13.91 46.23
CA ASP A 705 -5.17 13.05 46.61
C ASP A 705 -5.37 11.93 45.58
N SER A 706 -5.20 10.74 46.13
CA SER A 706 -5.58 9.50 45.47
C SER A 706 -7.09 9.32 45.48
N LEU A 707 -7.69 9.05 44.33
CA LEU A 707 -8.94 8.32 44.19
C LEU A 707 -8.80 7.25 43.10
N PRO A 708 -9.44 6.06 43.27
CA PRO A 708 -8.97 4.82 42.68
C PRO A 708 -9.49 4.58 41.27
N ASP A 709 -8.58 4.12 40.40
CA ASP A 709 -8.88 3.45 39.14
C ASP A 709 -9.56 2.10 39.38
N GLU A 710 -10.84 2.06 39.22
CA GLU A 710 -11.59 0.85 38.88
C GLU A 710 -12.47 1.19 37.67
N LEU A 711 -12.05 0.72 36.50
CA LEU A 711 -12.88 0.31 35.33
C LEU A 711 -12.04 0.19 34.07
N SER A 712 -11.06 -0.72 34.07
CA SER A 712 -10.46 -1.21 32.84
C SER A 712 -10.12 -2.71 32.93
N ASN A 713 -11.14 -3.53 33.11
CA ASN A 713 -11.04 -4.96 32.85
C ASN A 713 -12.39 -5.48 32.39
N LEU A 714 -12.59 -5.50 31.07
CA LEU A 714 -13.49 -6.41 30.40
C LEU A 714 -12.68 -7.27 29.45
N SER A 715 -12.03 -8.27 30.01
CA SER A 715 -11.56 -9.46 29.30
C SER A 715 -12.78 -10.28 28.92
N VAL A 716 -12.90 -10.56 27.62
CA VAL A 716 -13.85 -11.57 27.14
C VAL A 716 -13.18 -12.91 27.36
N GLU A 717 -13.63 -13.62 28.39
CA GLU A 717 -13.44 -15.06 28.54
C GLU A 717 -14.57 -15.79 27.82
N ASP A 718 -14.20 -16.79 27.04
CA ASP A 718 -15.09 -17.81 26.48
C ASP A 718 -15.57 -18.80 27.57
N ASP A 719 -16.76 -19.39 27.28
CA ASP A 719 -17.40 -20.55 27.85
C ASP A 719 -18.27 -20.40 29.11
N ALA A 720 -19.56 -20.58 28.89
CA ALA A 720 -20.32 -21.75 29.39
C ALA A 720 -21.83 -21.61 29.14
N LEU A 721 -22.39 -22.68 28.61
CA LEU A 721 -23.82 -22.99 28.56
C LEU A 721 -24.49 -22.89 29.94
N VAL A 722 -25.64 -22.22 30.04
CA VAL A 722 -26.78 -22.69 30.88
C VAL A 722 -28.11 -22.25 30.24
N THR A 723 -28.96 -23.22 30.05
CA THR A 723 -30.37 -23.19 29.70
C THR A 723 -31.23 -22.56 30.80
N ALA A 724 -32.24 -21.80 30.46
CA ALA A 724 -33.65 -21.99 30.82
C ALA A 724 -34.46 -20.69 31.01
N ALA A 725 -35.67 -20.77 30.49
CA ALA A 725 -36.93 -20.19 30.93
C ALA A 725 -37.34 -18.79 30.48
N SER A 726 -38.34 -18.82 29.56
CA SER A 726 -39.32 -17.75 29.36
C SER A 726 -40.20 -17.56 30.61
N PRO A 727 -40.83 -16.42 30.80
CA PRO A 727 -42.30 -16.44 30.78
C PRO A 727 -42.97 -15.31 29.95
N GLN A 728 -43.97 -15.72 29.22
CA GLN A 728 -45.30 -15.24 28.91
C GLN A 728 -45.72 -13.77 29.12
N ALA A 729 -46.30 -13.33 28.07
CA ALA A 729 -47.34 -12.38 27.76
C ALA A 729 -48.20 -11.79 28.89
N THR A 730 -48.49 -10.47 28.74
CA THR A 730 -49.84 -9.94 28.99
C THR A 730 -50.14 -8.84 27.96
N THR A 731 -51.24 -9.05 27.28
CA THR A 731 -52.08 -8.14 26.49
C THR A 731 -52.65 -7.06 27.36
N ASP A 732 -52.78 -5.81 26.81
CA ASP A 732 -53.98 -5.01 26.97
C ASP A 732 -54.18 -4.05 25.78
N GLU A 733 -55.37 -4.16 25.24
CA GLU A 733 -56.02 -3.36 24.21
C GLU A 733 -56.46 -2.00 24.78
N LEU A 734 -56.71 -1.08 23.84
CA LEU A 734 -57.69 0.00 23.77
C LEU A 734 -57.03 1.23 23.08
N GLY A 735 -57.52 1.88 22.04
CA GLY A 735 -58.79 1.94 21.40
C GLY A 735 -58.76 3.15 20.45
N LEU A 736 -59.45 3.01 19.37
CA LEU A 736 -59.86 3.88 18.30
C LEU A 736 -59.94 5.39 18.56
N SER A 737 -59.53 6.22 17.54
CA SER A 737 -60.52 7.08 16.85
C SER A 737 -59.92 7.70 15.56
N GLU A 738 -60.61 7.48 14.48
CA GLU A 738 -60.55 8.18 13.20
C GLU A 738 -60.95 9.65 13.36
N GLN A 739 -60.38 10.52 12.56
CA GLN A 739 -61.14 11.52 11.83
C GLN A 739 -60.30 12.07 10.65
N GLU A 740 -60.87 11.89 9.49
CA GLU A 740 -60.62 12.64 8.26
C GLU A 740 -60.90 14.10 8.48
N ASP A 741 -60.18 14.98 7.82
CA ASP A 741 -60.81 16.01 7.00
C ASP A 741 -59.88 16.63 5.96
N THR A 742 -60.47 16.83 4.83
CA THR A 742 -60.08 17.41 3.56
C THR A 742 -59.88 18.93 3.64
N THR A 743 -59.07 19.48 2.76
CA THR A 743 -59.27 20.45 1.69
C THR A 743 -58.15 21.48 1.50
N GLU A 744 -57.72 21.53 0.25
CA GLU A 744 -57.39 22.67 -0.64
C GLU A 744 -56.74 23.95 -0.08
N LYS A 745 -55.59 24.27 -0.50
CA LYS A 745 -55.25 25.20 -1.62
C LYS A 745 -53.77 25.15 -1.96
#